data_98493b3a754b695f1c0a19b1b08b83da
#
_entry.id   98493b3a754b695f1c0a19b1b08b83da
#
_cell.length_a   1.000
_cell.length_b   1.000
_cell.length_c   1.000
_cell.angle_alpha   90.00
_cell.angle_beta   90.00
_cell.angle_gamma   90.00
#
_symmetry.space_group_name_H-M   'P 1'
#
loop_
_entity.id
_entity.type
_entity.pdbx_description
1 polymer ?
#
loop_
_entity_poly.entity_id
_entity_poly.type
_entity_poly.pdbx_seq_one_letter_code
_entity_poly.pdbx_strand_id
1 'polypeptide(L)'
;MPSVSTTQARINELSSSIHQYNHSYYCSSDSESSLLGCNDETYDSMVRELEELEKQYPEFRLEDSPTVHVIGKPNTAFPTRNHKTPMLSLGNIYSFDELFSWDADISKRLGGQKPSYVCELKIDGVAVSLIYRNGFLEAGVTRGDGNQGEEITSNIKTISSLPLMIKDKSNLEVRGEVYLKRKNFNAINQQRAINGEPLFKNPRNSAAGSLRLLDSTETRRRKLDAFIYNILEGGPQETHTGNLDYLLQLEFPVNRETKKADTIEEAVEYCRYWEEHKQELPYDIDGIVLKVNALKHHRQLGFTSSSPRWATAVKFSSEQAVSVLREVEIGVGRTGNLTPVAILEPVELNGTTVSRATLHNYDQVDRLNLHLGDHVTLEKGGEIIPKIVAVDPTLRSETAQKIEPPSKCPSCGSPAEHTAGDVEWRCPNKKCTAQQMEQILHFVSRRAMDIDTIGPALIEQLMDKRLLQNAADLYLLSHEDLSGLDRMGDKSADNVLTGIDKSRQCTLSQFIHALGITNVGEKTAGILARHFGTLEKLMSAEGADLEMIEEIGPVTAENVFCFFRNPEQKQLIADFLTRGVRPREEQILQITDSPLTGKTVVLTGTLSEPREVWKKRLILAGAKVSSSVSSKTDYVLAGENAGSKLLKAEKLEVSVIDEGAAMNFLENEN
;
A
#
# COMPACT_ATOMS: atom_id res chain seq x y z
N MET A 1 30.91 8.62 47.77
CA MET A 1 30.52 8.00 46.51
C MET A 1 29.63 6.81 46.86
N PRO A 2 28.43 6.65 46.30
CA PRO A 2 27.64 5.46 46.53
C PRO A 2 28.41 4.23 46.05
N SER A 3 28.24 3.08 46.71
CA SER A 3 28.91 1.85 46.29
C SER A 3 28.40 1.40 44.94
N VAL A 4 29.22 0.75 44.12
CA VAL A 4 28.88 0.20 42.78
C VAL A 4 27.59 -0.62 42.85
N SER A 5 27.39 -1.40 43.92
CA SER A 5 26.13 -2.17 44.17
C SER A 5 24.91 -1.29 44.38
N THR A 6 25.05 -0.08 44.94
CA THR A 6 23.92 0.84 45.19
C THR A 6 23.46 1.54 43.91
N THR A 7 24.41 1.86 43.02
CA THR A 7 24.13 2.50 41.73
C THR A 7 23.40 1.55 40.77
N GLN A 8 23.88 0.31 40.67
CA GLN A 8 23.23 -0.74 39.88
C GLN A 8 21.80 -1.02 40.36
N ALA A 9 21.61 -1.12 41.69
CA ALA A 9 20.29 -1.32 42.28
C ALA A 9 19.36 -0.15 41.97
N ARG A 10 19.86 1.10 41.98
CA ARG A 10 19.07 2.28 41.66
C ARG A 10 18.67 2.35 40.18
N ILE A 11 19.57 1.98 39.27
CA ILE A 11 19.26 1.88 37.83
C ILE A 11 18.16 0.84 37.59
N ASN A 12 18.26 -0.34 38.22
CA ASN A 12 17.24 -1.39 38.09
C ASN A 12 15.88 -0.95 38.68
N GLU A 13 15.87 -0.26 39.81
CA GLU A 13 14.67 0.26 40.46
C GLU A 13 13.99 1.32 39.58
N LEU A 14 14.72 2.30 39.06
CA LEU A 14 14.20 3.32 38.17
C LEU A 14 13.64 2.75 36.87
N SER A 15 14.38 1.85 36.21
CA SER A 15 13.94 1.17 35.01
C SER A 15 12.66 0.40 35.25
N SER A 16 12.57 -0.38 36.33
CA SER A 16 11.38 -1.15 36.70
C SER A 16 10.18 -0.23 36.99
N SER A 17 10.40 0.87 37.72
CA SER A 17 9.37 1.84 38.06
C SER A 17 8.84 2.53 36.80
N ILE A 18 9.70 2.99 35.90
CA ILE A 18 9.32 3.63 34.65
C ILE A 18 8.54 2.65 33.75
N HIS A 19 8.94 1.37 33.68
CA HIS A 19 8.19 0.33 32.97
C HIS A 19 6.81 0.10 33.58
N GLN A 20 6.69 0.04 34.90
CA GLN A 20 5.41 -0.09 35.59
C GLN A 20 4.48 1.12 35.35
N TYR A 21 5.02 2.35 35.39
CA TYR A 21 4.24 3.56 35.11
C TYR A 21 3.78 3.60 33.64
N ASN A 22 4.64 3.24 32.71
CA ASN A 22 4.25 3.09 31.29
C ASN A 22 3.10 2.08 31.14
N HIS A 23 3.20 0.94 31.79
CA HIS A 23 2.15 -0.09 31.76
C HIS A 23 0.84 0.40 32.39
N SER A 24 0.89 0.99 33.59
CA SER A 24 -0.29 1.44 34.32
C SER A 24 -0.99 2.62 33.63
N TYR A 25 -0.23 3.55 33.07
CA TYR A 25 -0.77 4.71 32.36
C TYR A 25 -1.48 4.34 31.06
N TYR A 26 -1.03 3.29 30.36
CA TYR A 26 -1.54 2.92 29.05
C TYR A 26 -2.46 1.68 29.06
N CYS A 27 -2.43 0.86 30.09
CA CYS A 27 -3.23 -0.38 30.19
C CYS A 27 -4.40 -0.31 31.17
N SER A 28 -4.47 0.72 32.04
CA SER A 28 -5.55 0.88 33.01
C SER A 28 -6.68 1.77 32.48
N SER A 29 -7.94 1.41 32.74
CA SER A 29 -9.08 2.26 32.46
C SER A 29 -9.03 3.52 33.32
N ASP A 30 -9.53 4.65 32.81
CA ASP A 30 -9.51 6.02 33.41
C ASP A 30 -9.91 6.12 34.90
N SER A 31 -10.50 5.08 35.49
CA SER A 31 -10.91 5.06 36.90
C SER A 31 -9.85 4.54 37.88
N GLU A 32 -8.78 3.87 37.43
CA GLU A 32 -7.73 3.29 38.27
C GLU A 32 -6.40 4.09 38.26
N SER A 33 -6.19 4.96 37.28
CA SER A 33 -4.99 5.78 37.17
C SER A 33 -4.80 6.79 38.32
N SER A 34 -5.84 7.05 39.11
CA SER A 34 -5.78 7.94 40.27
C SER A 34 -5.16 7.30 41.54
N LEU A 35 -4.93 5.99 41.54
CA LEU A 35 -4.44 5.27 42.73
C LEU A 35 -2.91 5.17 42.88
N LEU A 36 -2.14 5.44 41.81
CA LEU A 36 -0.67 5.34 41.83
C LEU A 36 0.07 6.67 41.93
N GLY A 37 -0.60 7.81 42.04
CA GLY A 37 -0.07 9.08 42.54
C GLY A 37 1.14 9.69 41.81
N CYS A 38 1.47 9.25 40.59
CA CYS A 38 2.56 9.83 39.82
C CYS A 38 2.00 10.85 38.82
N ASN A 39 2.43 12.10 38.94
CA ASN A 39 2.19 13.13 37.94
C ASN A 39 3.28 13.09 36.86
N ASP A 40 3.06 13.73 35.73
CA ASP A 40 3.99 13.81 34.60
C ASP A 40 5.37 14.34 35.04
N GLU A 41 5.44 15.20 36.05
CA GLU A 41 6.67 15.79 36.59
C GLU A 41 7.53 14.77 37.33
N THR A 42 6.91 13.86 38.08
CA THR A 42 7.61 12.76 38.80
C THR A 42 8.14 11.72 37.79
N TYR A 43 7.37 11.40 36.76
CA TYR A 43 7.81 10.53 35.68
C TYR A 43 9.04 11.10 34.94
N ASP A 44 8.96 12.37 34.52
CA ASP A 44 10.06 13.06 33.85
C ASP A 44 11.32 13.16 34.73
N SER A 45 11.15 13.31 36.04
CA SER A 45 12.26 13.32 37.01
C SER A 45 12.94 11.96 37.08
N MET A 46 12.17 10.86 37.13
CA MET A 46 12.75 9.49 37.15
C MET A 46 13.48 9.17 35.82
N VAL A 47 12.96 9.58 34.69
CA VAL A 47 13.62 9.40 33.40
C VAL A 47 14.93 10.16 33.34
N ARG A 48 14.97 11.42 33.78
CA ARG A 48 16.23 12.20 33.84
C ARG A 48 17.26 11.62 34.77
N GLU A 49 16.85 11.19 35.98
CA GLU A 49 17.75 10.55 36.93
C GLU A 49 18.38 9.27 36.34
N LEU A 50 17.57 8.45 35.64
CA LEU A 50 18.05 7.25 34.96
C LEU A 50 19.03 7.58 33.83
N GLU A 51 18.72 8.58 33.00
CA GLU A 51 19.61 9.05 31.92
C GLU A 51 20.98 9.52 32.46
N GLU A 52 21.01 10.27 33.58
CA GLU A 52 22.22 10.74 34.19
C GLU A 52 23.06 9.59 34.78
N LEU A 53 22.41 8.62 35.44
CA LEU A 53 23.09 7.46 36.00
C LEU A 53 23.67 6.55 34.90
N GLU A 54 22.93 6.30 33.83
CA GLU A 54 23.43 5.50 32.72
C GLU A 54 24.52 6.19 31.91
N LYS A 55 24.50 7.51 31.82
CA LYS A 55 25.57 8.29 31.21
C LYS A 55 26.88 8.24 32.07
N GLN A 56 26.70 8.23 33.38
CA GLN A 56 27.83 8.20 34.33
C GLN A 56 28.40 6.79 34.49
N TYR A 57 27.56 5.74 34.34
CA TYR A 57 27.92 4.32 34.52
C TYR A 57 27.35 3.49 33.33
N PRO A 58 27.94 3.62 32.14
CA PRO A 58 27.43 2.94 30.92
C PRO A 58 27.41 1.42 31.01
N GLU A 59 28.30 0.83 31.86
CA GLU A 59 28.41 -0.61 32.10
C GLU A 59 27.22 -1.20 32.85
N PHE A 60 26.40 -0.37 33.53
CA PHE A 60 25.22 -0.80 34.29
C PHE A 60 23.93 -0.56 33.52
N ARG A 61 24.00 -0.03 32.30
CA ARG A 61 22.84 0.20 31.45
C ARG A 61 22.21 -1.12 31.07
N LEU A 62 20.90 -1.23 31.30
CA LEU A 62 20.12 -2.41 30.91
C LEU A 62 19.87 -2.42 29.40
N GLU A 63 19.82 -3.61 28.79
CA GLU A 63 19.48 -3.76 27.36
C GLU A 63 18.07 -3.30 27.05
N ASP A 64 17.16 -3.37 28.02
CA ASP A 64 15.77 -2.93 27.95
C ASP A 64 15.51 -1.57 28.62
N SER A 65 16.57 -0.81 28.92
CA SER A 65 16.44 0.49 29.60
C SER A 65 15.45 1.41 28.87
N PRO A 66 14.47 2.02 29.58
CA PRO A 66 13.53 2.96 28.98
C PRO A 66 14.21 4.22 28.43
N THR A 67 15.48 4.47 28.74
CA THR A 67 16.26 5.59 28.20
C THR A 67 16.95 5.26 26.87
N VAL A 68 17.11 3.99 26.51
CA VAL A 68 17.68 3.54 25.21
C VAL A 68 16.88 4.08 24.02
N HIS A 69 15.66 4.53 24.26
CA HIS A 69 14.76 5.06 23.25
C HIS A 69 14.97 6.53 22.88
N VAL A 70 15.94 7.22 23.50
CA VAL A 70 16.07 8.67 23.38
C VAL A 70 17.29 9.13 22.57
N ILE A 71 18.29 8.28 22.33
CA ILE A 71 19.54 8.73 21.69
C ILE A 71 19.84 7.91 20.43
N GLY A 72 19.03 8.13 19.37
CA GLY A 72 19.46 7.86 17.99
C GLY A 72 19.97 9.15 17.37
N LYS A 73 21.16 9.15 16.76
CA LYS A 73 21.55 10.21 15.83
C LYS A 73 20.48 10.30 14.75
N PRO A 74 20.11 11.51 14.24
CA PRO A 74 19.14 11.64 13.15
C PRO A 74 19.56 10.72 12.00
N ASN A 75 18.65 9.83 11.57
CA ASN A 75 18.88 8.99 10.41
C ASN A 75 18.83 9.86 9.16
N THR A 76 19.70 9.60 8.20
CA THR A 76 19.67 10.30 6.91
C THR A 76 18.63 9.71 5.94
N ALA A 77 18.21 8.46 6.15
CA ALA A 77 17.13 7.76 5.44
C ALA A 77 16.72 6.51 6.24
N PHE A 78 15.48 6.03 6.03
CA PHE A 78 15.04 4.75 6.58
C PHE A 78 15.46 3.61 5.64
N PRO A 79 16.12 2.55 6.15
CA PRO A 79 16.37 1.35 5.36
C PRO A 79 15.05 0.66 5.01
N THR A 80 15.03 -0.07 3.91
CA THR A 80 13.87 -0.89 3.52
C THR A 80 14.04 -2.33 4.01
N ARG A 81 12.93 -2.96 4.40
CA ARG A 81 12.90 -4.38 4.81
C ARG A 81 11.75 -5.11 4.11
N ASN A 82 12.03 -6.32 3.61
CA ASN A 82 11.01 -7.16 2.99
C ASN A 82 10.12 -7.80 4.05
N HIS A 83 8.82 -7.86 3.77
CA HIS A 83 7.86 -8.61 4.58
C HIS A 83 7.94 -10.10 4.23
N LYS A 84 8.06 -10.97 5.23
CA LYS A 84 7.99 -12.43 5.03
C LYS A 84 6.62 -12.86 4.47
N THR A 85 5.57 -12.24 4.99
CA THR A 85 4.19 -12.40 4.50
C THR A 85 3.73 -11.04 3.95
N PRO A 86 3.23 -10.95 2.71
CA PRO A 86 2.78 -9.67 2.14
C PRO A 86 1.72 -8.97 3.00
N MET A 87 1.79 -7.65 3.10
CA MET A 87 0.80 -6.81 3.77
C MET A 87 -0.30 -6.41 2.78
N LEU A 88 -1.22 -7.35 2.52
CA LEU A 88 -2.32 -7.16 1.58
C LEU A 88 -3.35 -6.16 2.12
N SER A 89 -4.08 -5.54 1.21
CA SER A 89 -5.26 -4.74 1.53
C SER A 89 -6.45 -5.65 1.90
N LEU A 90 -7.50 -5.10 2.49
CA LEU A 90 -8.76 -5.80 2.69
C LEU A 90 -9.71 -5.50 1.52
N GLY A 91 -10.60 -6.44 1.21
CA GLY A 91 -11.76 -6.16 0.37
C GLY A 91 -12.68 -5.17 1.09
N ASN A 92 -13.33 -4.27 0.35
CA ASN A 92 -14.28 -3.32 0.92
C ASN A 92 -15.71 -3.73 0.58
N ILE A 93 -16.60 -3.55 1.54
CA ILE A 93 -18.04 -3.76 1.47
C ILE A 93 -18.71 -2.45 1.88
N TYR A 94 -19.68 -1.99 1.11
CA TYR A 94 -20.36 -0.70 1.32
C TYR A 94 -21.85 -0.84 1.66
N SER A 95 -22.40 -2.06 1.65
CA SER A 95 -23.79 -2.35 2.04
C SER A 95 -23.90 -3.66 2.80
N PHE A 96 -24.95 -3.79 3.60
CA PHE A 96 -25.20 -5.06 4.31
C PHE A 96 -25.61 -6.18 3.35
N ASP A 97 -26.21 -5.89 2.20
CA ASP A 97 -26.53 -6.89 1.17
C ASP A 97 -25.25 -7.51 0.58
N GLU A 98 -24.22 -6.69 0.34
CA GLU A 98 -22.89 -7.17 -0.05
C GLU A 98 -22.27 -8.03 1.05
N LEU A 99 -22.46 -7.65 2.33
CA LEU A 99 -21.95 -8.41 3.47
C LEU A 99 -22.62 -9.79 3.57
N PHE A 100 -23.94 -9.88 3.39
CA PHE A 100 -24.64 -11.17 3.31
C PHE A 100 -24.18 -12.00 2.10
N SER A 101 -23.91 -11.37 0.98
CA SER A 101 -23.38 -12.05 -0.21
C SER A 101 -21.97 -12.59 0.02
N TRP A 102 -21.12 -11.86 0.74
CA TRP A 102 -19.79 -12.31 1.16
C TRP A 102 -19.87 -13.51 2.11
N ASP A 103 -20.76 -13.48 3.11
CA ASP A 103 -21.00 -14.62 4.02
C ASP A 103 -21.44 -15.88 3.25
N ALA A 104 -22.35 -15.72 2.29
CA ALA A 104 -22.83 -16.83 1.46
C ALA A 104 -21.68 -17.44 0.61
N ASP A 105 -20.79 -16.61 0.03
CA ASP A 105 -19.61 -17.10 -0.70
C ASP A 105 -18.63 -17.82 0.22
N ILE A 106 -18.35 -17.28 1.42
CA ILE A 106 -17.54 -17.94 2.44
C ILE A 106 -18.11 -19.31 2.80
N SER A 107 -19.41 -19.38 3.15
CA SER A 107 -20.08 -20.62 3.53
C SER A 107 -20.03 -21.66 2.39
N LYS A 108 -20.25 -21.24 1.14
CA LYS A 108 -20.13 -22.09 -0.04
C LYS A 108 -18.72 -22.67 -0.20
N ARG A 109 -17.67 -21.84 -0.02
CA ARG A 109 -16.26 -22.29 -0.11
C ARG A 109 -15.87 -23.22 1.03
N LEU A 110 -16.54 -23.12 2.17
CA LEU A 110 -16.37 -24.00 3.32
C LEU A 110 -17.26 -25.27 3.26
N GLY A 111 -17.85 -25.58 2.09
CA GLY A 111 -18.68 -26.76 1.91
C GLY A 111 -20.02 -26.71 2.64
N GLY A 112 -20.59 -25.53 2.84
CA GLY A 112 -21.86 -25.28 3.53
C GLY A 112 -21.72 -25.06 5.04
N GLN A 113 -20.50 -25.06 5.59
CA GLN A 113 -20.26 -24.73 7.00
C GLN A 113 -20.40 -23.22 7.21
N LYS A 114 -21.17 -22.82 8.23
CA LYS A 114 -21.27 -21.42 8.65
C LYS A 114 -20.14 -21.12 9.64
N PRO A 115 -19.23 -20.16 9.35
CA PRO A 115 -18.18 -19.77 10.28
C PRO A 115 -18.70 -18.80 11.33
N SER A 116 -18.01 -18.69 12.47
CA SER A 116 -18.12 -17.53 13.35
C SER A 116 -17.11 -16.46 12.92
N TYR A 117 -17.39 -15.22 13.27
CA TYR A 117 -16.63 -14.05 12.89
C TYR A 117 -16.02 -13.35 14.10
N VAL A 118 -15.01 -12.54 13.86
CA VAL A 118 -14.51 -11.54 14.81
C VAL A 118 -14.67 -10.18 14.16
N CYS A 119 -15.38 -9.30 14.84
CA CYS A 119 -15.62 -7.93 14.45
C CYS A 119 -14.63 -7.03 15.19
N GLU A 120 -13.84 -6.29 14.46
CA GLU A 120 -12.83 -5.35 14.97
C GLU A 120 -13.09 -3.95 14.42
N LEU A 121 -12.80 -2.93 15.21
CA LEU A 121 -12.83 -1.55 14.71
C LEU A 121 -11.72 -1.36 13.67
N LYS A 122 -12.08 -0.82 12.52
CA LYS A 122 -11.11 -0.44 11.49
C LYS A 122 -10.52 0.92 11.84
N ILE A 123 -9.38 0.86 12.53
CA ILE A 123 -8.68 2.07 12.99
C ILE A 123 -8.17 2.85 11.77
N ASP A 124 -8.40 4.17 11.77
CA ASP A 124 -7.87 5.06 10.73
C ASP A 124 -6.45 5.51 11.10
N GLY A 125 -5.47 4.67 10.77
CA GLY A 125 -4.08 4.79 11.14
C GLY A 125 -3.10 4.34 10.05
N VAL A 126 -1.95 3.86 10.50
CA VAL A 126 -0.84 3.39 9.65
C VAL A 126 -0.49 1.96 10.03
N ALA A 127 -0.65 1.06 9.09
CA ALA A 127 -0.34 -0.35 9.31
C ALA A 127 1.18 -0.58 9.46
N VAL A 128 1.54 -1.37 10.48
CA VAL A 128 2.92 -1.73 10.79
C VAL A 128 3.05 -3.22 11.07
N SER A 129 4.22 -3.80 10.75
CA SER A 129 4.67 -5.11 11.20
C SER A 129 5.73 -4.93 12.28
N LEU A 130 5.58 -5.62 13.41
CA LEU A 130 6.52 -5.61 14.52
C LEU A 130 7.13 -7.00 14.66
N ILE A 131 8.46 -7.06 14.68
CA ILE A 131 9.21 -8.31 14.71
C ILE A 131 9.94 -8.38 16.04
N TYR A 132 9.64 -9.43 16.80
CA TYR A 132 10.30 -9.76 18.06
C TYR A 132 11.19 -10.99 17.87
N ARG A 133 12.41 -10.94 18.41
CA ARG A 133 13.35 -12.07 18.45
C ARG A 133 13.87 -12.24 19.88
N ASN A 134 13.83 -13.47 20.36
CA ASN A 134 14.18 -13.79 21.74
C ASN A 134 13.43 -12.93 22.78
N GLY A 135 12.20 -12.50 22.43
CA GLY A 135 11.37 -11.63 23.27
C GLY A 135 11.62 -10.13 23.11
N PHE A 136 12.65 -9.67 22.39
CA PHE A 136 12.95 -8.24 22.18
C PHE A 136 12.40 -7.72 20.85
N LEU A 137 11.91 -6.47 20.83
CA LEU A 137 11.52 -5.79 19.61
C LEU A 137 12.77 -5.52 18.75
N GLU A 138 12.95 -6.33 17.72
CA GLU A 138 14.05 -6.21 16.74
C GLU A 138 13.74 -5.13 15.70
N ALA A 139 12.57 -5.17 15.10
CA ALA A 139 12.21 -4.26 14.01
C ALA A 139 10.73 -3.87 14.01
N GLY A 140 10.48 -2.61 13.60
CA GLY A 140 9.19 -2.10 13.22
C GLY A 140 9.22 -1.62 11.78
N VAL A 141 8.30 -2.11 10.93
CA VAL A 141 8.32 -1.92 9.47
C VAL A 141 6.97 -1.40 9.01
N THR A 142 6.95 -0.34 8.20
CA THR A 142 5.72 0.17 7.58
C THR A 142 5.21 -0.80 6.50
N ARG A 143 3.93 -0.68 6.11
CA ARG A 143 3.38 -1.51 5.03
C ARG A 143 4.14 -1.34 3.71
N GLY A 144 4.60 -0.12 3.38
CA GLY A 144 5.21 0.17 2.10
C GLY A 144 4.29 -0.18 0.93
N ASP A 145 4.83 -0.90 -0.06
CA ASP A 145 4.09 -1.43 -1.22
C ASP A 145 3.37 -2.76 -0.94
N GLY A 146 3.49 -3.26 0.30
CA GLY A 146 2.95 -4.55 0.74
C GLY A 146 3.96 -5.69 0.71
N ASN A 147 5.02 -5.63 -0.09
CA ASN A 147 6.10 -6.62 -0.13
C ASN A 147 7.32 -6.14 0.67
N GLN A 148 7.59 -4.83 0.64
CA GLN A 148 8.65 -4.19 1.40
C GLN A 148 8.17 -2.87 2.01
N GLY A 149 8.70 -2.52 3.18
CA GLY A 149 8.39 -1.29 3.88
C GLY A 149 9.63 -0.61 4.44
N GLU A 150 9.47 0.61 4.93
CA GLU A 150 10.52 1.36 5.62
C GLU A 150 10.69 0.82 7.04
N GLU A 151 11.92 0.54 7.45
CA GLU A 151 12.22 0.12 8.81
C GLU A 151 12.31 1.36 9.72
N ILE A 152 11.27 1.56 10.51
CA ILE A 152 11.06 2.71 11.39
C ILE A 152 11.23 2.34 12.89
N THR A 153 12.07 1.39 13.17
CA THR A 153 12.25 0.78 14.51
C THR A 153 12.47 1.82 15.62
N SER A 154 13.29 2.84 15.37
CA SER A 154 13.54 3.92 16.34
C SER A 154 12.28 4.70 16.69
N ASN A 155 11.40 4.94 15.72
CA ASN A 155 10.15 5.65 15.92
C ASN A 155 9.10 4.76 16.60
N ILE A 156 8.99 3.47 16.22
CA ILE A 156 8.12 2.50 16.88
C ILE A 156 8.46 2.38 18.37
N LYS A 157 9.74 2.35 18.70
CA LYS A 157 10.19 2.30 20.09
C LYS A 157 9.74 3.49 20.94
N THR A 158 9.34 4.60 20.36
CA THR A 158 8.79 5.76 21.09
C THR A 158 7.31 5.62 21.47
N ILE A 159 6.62 4.60 20.94
CA ILE A 159 5.20 4.34 21.24
C ILE A 159 5.13 3.55 22.54
N SER A 160 4.75 4.23 23.59
CA SER A 160 4.79 3.71 24.96
C SER A 160 3.79 2.57 25.25
N SER A 161 2.72 2.46 24.46
CA SER A 161 1.79 1.33 24.57
C SER A 161 2.33 0.01 24.01
N LEU A 162 3.45 0.03 23.27
CA LEU A 162 4.05 -1.17 22.71
C LEU A 162 5.13 -1.75 23.62
N PRO A 163 5.08 -3.05 23.97
CA PRO A 163 6.11 -3.69 24.75
C PRO A 163 7.40 -3.78 23.92
N LEU A 164 8.52 -3.38 24.51
CA LEU A 164 9.85 -3.51 23.90
C LEU A 164 10.44 -4.89 24.12
N MET A 165 9.99 -5.53 25.20
CA MET A 165 10.29 -6.89 25.56
C MET A 165 9.01 -7.60 25.97
N ILE A 166 8.78 -8.79 25.43
CA ILE A 166 7.69 -9.68 25.81
C ILE A 166 8.20 -10.77 26.76
N LYS A 167 7.34 -11.23 27.67
CA LYS A 167 7.71 -12.25 28.67
C LYS A 167 8.10 -13.58 28.04
N ASP A 168 7.48 -13.91 26.91
CA ASP A 168 7.83 -15.09 26.14
C ASP A 168 9.07 -14.80 25.26
N LYS A 169 10.13 -15.60 25.40
CA LYS A 169 11.35 -15.50 24.60
C LYS A 169 11.20 -16.11 23.20
N SER A 170 9.99 -16.38 22.75
CA SER A 170 9.73 -16.86 21.40
C SER A 170 9.96 -15.78 20.35
N ASN A 171 10.14 -16.23 19.11
CA ASN A 171 10.10 -15.33 17.96
C ASN A 171 8.63 -15.05 17.64
N LEU A 172 8.29 -13.78 17.52
CA LEU A 172 6.93 -13.33 17.26
C LEU A 172 6.95 -12.26 16.16
N GLU A 173 6.06 -12.38 15.18
CA GLU A 173 5.77 -11.31 14.24
C GLU A 173 4.30 -10.95 14.32
N VAL A 174 4.00 -9.68 14.60
CA VAL A 174 2.62 -9.18 14.76
C VAL A 174 2.36 -8.00 13.83
N ARG A 175 1.09 -7.80 13.52
CA ARG A 175 0.60 -6.61 12.79
C ARG A 175 -0.31 -5.78 13.66
N GLY A 176 -0.17 -4.48 13.49
CA GLY A 176 -0.98 -3.49 14.17
C GLY A 176 -1.21 -2.25 13.33
N GLU A 177 -1.98 -1.34 13.90
CA GLU A 177 -2.23 -0.01 13.35
C GLU A 177 -1.73 1.03 14.33
N VAL A 178 -0.82 1.90 13.89
CA VAL A 178 -0.38 3.07 14.65
C VAL A 178 -1.30 4.23 14.32
N TYR A 179 -1.80 4.90 15.35
CA TYR A 179 -2.78 5.97 15.21
C TYR A 179 -2.49 7.14 16.14
N LEU A 180 -3.24 8.21 16.01
CA LEU A 180 -3.16 9.39 16.83
C LEU A 180 -4.52 9.67 17.47
N LYS A 181 -4.58 9.76 18.81
CA LYS A 181 -5.79 10.17 19.53
C LYS A 181 -6.19 11.60 19.14
N ARG A 182 -7.49 11.86 19.01
CA ARG A 182 -8.03 13.21 18.68
C ARG A 182 -7.48 14.31 19.58
N LYS A 183 -7.37 14.04 20.90
CA LYS A 183 -6.79 14.98 21.87
C LYS A 183 -5.36 15.38 21.49
N ASN A 184 -4.52 14.41 21.15
CA ASN A 184 -3.12 14.64 20.79
C ASN A 184 -3.01 15.36 19.44
N PHE A 185 -3.82 14.98 18.46
CA PHE A 185 -3.92 15.66 17.17
C PHE A 185 -4.26 17.15 17.32
N ASN A 186 -5.27 17.46 18.13
CA ASN A 186 -5.67 18.83 18.39
C ASN A 186 -4.55 19.63 19.09
N ALA A 187 -3.87 19.04 20.07
CA ALA A 187 -2.73 19.67 20.75
C ALA A 187 -1.56 19.96 19.78
N ILE A 188 -1.25 19.03 18.88
CA ILE A 188 -0.23 19.23 17.84
C ILE A 188 -0.62 20.40 16.94
N ASN A 189 -1.87 20.45 16.46
CA ASN A 189 -2.34 21.52 15.59
C ASN A 189 -2.37 22.88 16.29
N GLN A 190 -2.72 22.92 17.57
CA GLN A 190 -2.61 24.15 18.36
C GLN A 190 -1.17 24.66 18.44
N GLN A 191 -0.20 23.79 18.69
CA GLN A 191 1.20 24.17 18.73
C GLN A 191 1.70 24.65 17.35
N ARG A 192 1.30 23.98 16.26
CA ARG A 192 1.63 24.39 14.91
C ARG A 192 1.05 25.74 14.54
N ALA A 193 -0.19 26.02 14.96
CA ALA A 193 -0.82 27.34 14.79
C ALA A 193 -0.02 28.44 15.48
N ILE A 194 0.41 28.20 16.73
CA ILE A 194 1.26 29.14 17.49
C ILE A 194 2.58 29.41 16.76
N ASN A 195 3.17 28.37 16.15
CA ASN A 195 4.43 28.46 15.42
C ASN A 195 4.27 29.04 13.98
N GLY A 196 3.04 29.31 13.53
CA GLY A 196 2.76 29.74 12.15
C GLY A 196 2.99 28.66 11.10
N GLU A 197 2.95 27.38 11.49
CA GLU A 197 3.13 26.24 10.61
C GLU A 197 1.80 25.77 10.01
N PRO A 198 1.78 25.18 8.80
CA PRO A 198 0.58 24.59 8.22
C PRO A 198 0.00 23.49 9.12
N LEU A 199 -1.31 23.51 9.34
CA LEU A 199 -2.00 22.52 10.19
C LEU A 199 -2.06 21.15 9.50
N PHE A 200 -2.02 20.09 10.28
CA PHE A 200 -2.34 18.76 9.77
C PHE A 200 -3.84 18.63 9.51
N LYS A 201 -4.21 17.99 8.42
CA LYS A 201 -5.60 17.90 7.97
C LYS A 201 -6.40 16.79 8.67
N ASN A 202 -5.75 15.66 9.00
CA ASN A 202 -6.39 14.55 9.71
C ASN A 202 -5.39 13.78 10.60
N PRO A 203 -5.87 13.01 11.61
CA PRO A 203 -5.02 12.23 12.51
C PRO A 203 -4.18 11.17 11.80
N ARG A 204 -4.72 10.46 10.78
CA ARG A 204 -4.01 9.43 10.02
C ARG A 204 -2.77 9.98 9.31
N ASN A 205 -2.92 11.07 8.55
CA ASN A 205 -1.79 11.68 7.85
C ASN A 205 -0.76 12.25 8.83
N SER A 206 -1.22 12.77 9.97
CA SER A 206 -0.34 13.22 11.05
C SER A 206 0.45 12.05 11.66
N ALA A 207 -0.19 10.90 11.90
CA ALA A 207 0.47 9.69 12.40
C ALA A 207 1.49 9.17 11.37
N ALA A 208 1.12 9.09 10.08
CA ALA A 208 2.01 8.65 9.01
C ALA A 208 3.26 9.53 8.88
N GLY A 209 3.08 10.85 8.87
CA GLY A 209 4.19 11.80 8.85
C GLY A 209 5.07 11.71 10.10
N SER A 210 4.46 11.48 11.27
CA SER A 210 5.19 11.36 12.54
C SER A 210 6.03 10.09 12.61
N LEU A 211 5.56 8.96 12.07
CA LEU A 211 6.32 7.71 12.01
C LEU A 211 7.54 7.78 11.07
N ARG A 212 7.57 8.75 10.15
CA ARG A 212 8.64 8.94 9.17
C ARG A 212 9.56 10.12 9.50
N LEU A 213 9.47 10.65 10.71
CA LEU A 213 10.42 11.67 11.18
C LEU A 213 11.79 11.04 11.40
N LEU A 214 12.84 11.70 10.91
CA LEU A 214 14.22 11.26 11.08
C LEU A 214 14.69 11.35 12.53
N ASP A 215 14.13 12.29 13.29
CA ASP A 215 14.35 12.44 14.72
C ASP A 215 13.24 11.76 15.52
N SER A 216 13.56 10.66 16.17
CA SER A 216 12.62 9.90 17.01
C SER A 216 12.17 10.68 18.25
N THR A 217 12.92 11.70 18.70
CA THR A 217 12.51 12.57 19.80
C THR A 217 11.26 13.38 19.42
N GLU A 218 11.19 13.85 18.19
CA GLU A 218 10.01 14.53 17.69
C GLU A 218 8.83 13.56 17.54
N THR A 219 9.07 12.31 17.13
CA THR A 219 8.03 11.26 17.09
C THR A 219 7.45 11.03 18.49
N ARG A 220 8.30 10.93 19.52
CA ARG A 220 7.88 10.78 20.92
C ARG A 220 6.97 11.91 21.38
N ARG A 221 7.29 13.17 21.05
CA ARG A 221 6.47 14.34 21.38
C ARG A 221 5.06 14.31 20.79
N ARG A 222 4.88 13.56 19.67
CA ARG A 222 3.57 13.40 19.01
C ARG A 222 2.64 12.46 19.78
N LYS A 223 3.15 11.66 20.73
CA LYS A 223 2.38 10.71 21.56
C LYS A 223 1.49 9.80 20.70
N LEU A 224 2.10 9.12 19.73
CA LEU A 224 1.43 8.09 18.93
C LEU A 224 1.02 6.91 19.81
N ASP A 225 0.00 6.19 19.36
CA ASP A 225 -0.51 4.99 20.00
C ASP A 225 -0.67 3.85 18.98
N ALA A 226 -0.89 2.62 19.42
CA ALA A 226 -1.03 1.49 18.51
C ALA A 226 -2.06 0.48 19.03
N PHE A 227 -2.72 -0.24 18.10
CA PHE A 227 -3.43 -1.47 18.40
C PHE A 227 -2.84 -2.62 17.58
N ILE A 228 -2.62 -3.76 18.23
CA ILE A 228 -2.16 -4.99 17.58
C ILE A 228 -3.36 -5.89 17.34
N TYR A 229 -3.51 -6.35 16.09
CA TYR A 229 -4.70 -7.06 15.64
C TYR A 229 -4.44 -8.38 14.94
N ASN A 230 -3.17 -8.80 14.76
CA ASN A 230 -2.87 -10.07 14.10
C ASN A 230 -1.49 -10.61 14.48
N ILE A 231 -1.37 -11.94 14.51
CA ILE A 231 -0.11 -12.67 14.66
C ILE A 231 0.19 -13.38 13.34
N LEU A 232 1.42 -13.26 12.86
CA LEU A 232 1.90 -13.89 11.64
C LEU A 232 2.85 -15.06 11.90
N GLU A 233 3.70 -14.93 12.93
CA GLU A 233 4.67 -15.93 13.35
C GLU A 233 4.59 -16.07 14.88
N GLY A 234 4.61 -17.28 15.43
CA GLY A 234 4.77 -17.54 16.86
C GLY A 234 3.48 -17.64 17.69
N GLY A 235 2.31 -17.53 17.11
CA GLY A 235 1.05 -17.70 17.86
C GLY A 235 0.62 -19.17 17.98
N PRO A 236 0.22 -19.62 19.19
CA PRO A 236 -0.16 -21.03 19.40
C PRO A 236 -1.64 -21.33 19.13
N GLN A 237 -2.44 -20.37 18.69
CA GLN A 237 -3.89 -20.45 18.75
C GLN A 237 -4.54 -21.00 17.46
N GLU A 238 -5.68 -21.65 17.62
CA GLU A 238 -6.49 -22.19 16.51
C GLU A 238 -7.52 -21.17 16.00
N THR A 239 -7.79 -20.14 16.80
CA THR A 239 -8.79 -19.11 16.50
C THR A 239 -8.18 -17.70 16.57
N HIS A 240 -8.79 -16.79 15.83
CA HIS A 240 -8.37 -15.38 15.85
C HIS A 240 -8.59 -14.72 17.21
N THR A 241 -9.73 -15.01 17.87
CA THR A 241 -9.97 -14.56 19.25
C THR A 241 -8.90 -15.07 20.21
N GLY A 242 -8.52 -16.36 20.13
CA GLY A 242 -7.43 -16.89 20.95
C GLY A 242 -6.09 -16.22 20.69
N ASN A 243 -5.79 -15.81 19.46
CA ASN A 243 -4.61 -15.00 19.14
C ASN A 243 -4.68 -13.62 19.80
N LEU A 244 -5.84 -12.96 19.82
CA LEU A 244 -6.01 -11.68 20.51
C LEU A 244 -5.85 -11.82 22.02
N ASP A 245 -6.39 -12.88 22.62
CA ASP A 245 -6.22 -13.20 24.04
C ASP A 245 -4.73 -13.43 24.39
N TYR A 246 -4.01 -14.15 23.52
CA TYR A 246 -2.57 -14.37 23.68
C TYR A 246 -1.77 -13.05 23.59
N LEU A 247 -2.13 -12.15 22.66
CA LEU A 247 -1.53 -10.83 22.58
C LEU A 247 -1.75 -10.01 23.86
N LEU A 248 -2.95 -10.07 24.45
CA LEU A 248 -3.25 -9.43 25.74
C LEU A 248 -2.40 -10.00 26.88
N GLN A 249 -2.18 -11.33 26.93
CA GLN A 249 -1.31 -11.98 27.92
C GLN A 249 0.16 -11.52 27.78
N LEU A 250 0.58 -11.21 26.57
CA LEU A 250 1.90 -10.64 26.26
C LEU A 250 1.97 -9.11 26.42
N GLU A 251 0.91 -8.51 26.96
CA GLU A 251 0.80 -7.07 27.24
C GLU A 251 0.79 -6.17 25.98
N PHE A 252 0.37 -6.73 24.83
CA PHE A 252 0.13 -5.90 23.65
C PHE A 252 -1.18 -5.13 23.76
N PRO A 253 -1.24 -3.90 23.24
CA PRO A 253 -2.48 -3.14 23.17
C PRO A 253 -3.40 -3.75 22.09
N VAL A 254 -4.38 -4.51 22.50
CA VAL A 254 -5.49 -5.03 21.67
C VAL A 254 -6.71 -4.15 21.89
N ASN A 255 -7.45 -3.86 20.82
CA ASN A 255 -8.66 -3.06 20.93
C ASN A 255 -9.73 -3.83 21.74
N ARG A 256 -10.23 -3.23 22.81
CA ARG A 256 -11.21 -3.85 23.73
C ARG A 256 -12.61 -3.93 23.15
N GLU A 257 -12.92 -3.13 22.13
CA GLU A 257 -14.21 -3.12 21.44
C GLU A 257 -14.34 -4.30 20.46
N THR A 258 -13.33 -5.17 20.37
CA THR A 258 -13.40 -6.39 19.56
C THR A 258 -14.45 -7.34 20.09
N LYS A 259 -15.34 -7.85 19.20
CA LYS A 259 -16.43 -8.75 19.54
C LYS A 259 -16.44 -9.97 18.63
N LYS A 260 -16.62 -11.16 19.23
CA LYS A 260 -16.95 -12.38 18.48
C LYS A 260 -18.43 -12.33 18.11
N ALA A 261 -18.74 -12.68 16.86
CA ALA A 261 -20.09 -12.86 16.33
C ALA A 261 -20.23 -14.31 15.84
N ASP A 262 -21.24 -15.01 16.32
CA ASP A 262 -21.47 -16.39 15.92
C ASP A 262 -22.27 -16.47 14.61
N THR A 263 -22.93 -15.39 14.21
CA THR A 263 -23.67 -15.27 12.95
C THR A 263 -23.32 -13.95 12.24
N ILE A 264 -23.69 -13.86 10.97
CA ILE A 264 -23.49 -12.63 10.19
C ILE A 264 -24.44 -11.51 10.64
N GLU A 265 -25.64 -11.87 11.14
CA GLU A 265 -26.61 -10.93 11.69
C GLU A 265 -26.05 -10.19 12.90
N GLU A 266 -25.40 -10.92 13.82
CA GLU A 266 -24.71 -10.32 14.98
C GLU A 266 -23.57 -9.39 14.55
N ALA A 267 -22.86 -9.72 13.46
CA ALA A 267 -21.85 -8.86 12.89
C ALA A 267 -22.46 -7.57 12.29
N VAL A 268 -23.62 -7.67 11.62
CA VAL A 268 -24.36 -6.50 11.11
C VAL A 268 -24.82 -5.59 12.26
N GLU A 269 -25.32 -6.17 13.37
CA GLU A 269 -25.70 -5.36 14.56
C GLU A 269 -24.49 -4.62 15.13
N TYR A 270 -23.33 -5.27 15.19
CA TYR A 270 -22.09 -4.61 15.62
C TYR A 270 -21.68 -3.47 14.68
N CYS A 271 -21.81 -3.65 13.36
CA CYS A 271 -21.50 -2.62 12.38
C CYS A 271 -22.43 -1.41 12.55
N ARG A 272 -23.75 -1.62 12.72
CA ARG A 272 -24.73 -0.54 12.94
C ARG A 272 -24.44 0.23 14.22
N TYR A 273 -24.17 -0.50 15.31
CA TYR A 273 -23.85 0.14 16.58
C TYR A 273 -22.67 1.11 16.45
N TRP A 274 -21.56 0.68 15.85
CA TRP A 274 -20.38 1.55 15.73
C TRP A 274 -20.51 2.62 14.65
N GLU A 275 -21.33 2.45 13.65
CA GLU A 275 -21.66 3.53 12.70
C GLU A 275 -22.30 4.72 13.40
N GLU A 276 -23.16 4.46 14.39
CA GLU A 276 -23.84 5.48 15.19
C GLU A 276 -22.94 6.05 16.31
N HIS A 277 -22.12 5.21 16.96
CA HIS A 277 -21.35 5.56 18.16
C HIS A 277 -19.85 5.86 17.89
N LYS A 278 -19.40 5.88 16.64
CA LYS A 278 -17.98 6.12 16.30
C LYS A 278 -17.40 7.42 16.84
N GLN A 279 -18.24 8.43 17.12
CA GLN A 279 -17.80 9.72 17.65
C GLN A 279 -17.43 9.66 19.15
N GLU A 280 -17.87 8.63 19.87
CA GLU A 280 -17.57 8.44 21.29
C GLU A 280 -16.13 7.94 21.51
N LEU A 281 -15.51 7.37 20.48
CA LEU A 281 -14.14 6.89 20.54
C LEU A 281 -13.14 8.05 20.58
N PRO A 282 -12.03 7.91 21.31
CA PRO A 282 -10.99 8.94 21.36
C PRO A 282 -10.08 8.97 20.12
N TYR A 283 -10.33 8.12 19.14
CA TYR A 283 -9.62 7.97 17.86
C TYR A 283 -10.61 7.79 16.71
N ASP A 284 -10.13 7.91 15.49
CA ASP A 284 -10.96 7.79 14.31
C ASP A 284 -10.98 6.34 13.78
N ILE A 285 -12.15 5.92 13.28
CA ILE A 285 -12.37 4.65 12.60
C ILE A 285 -13.10 4.90 11.29
N ASP A 286 -12.78 4.11 10.26
CA ASP A 286 -13.34 4.24 8.92
C ASP A 286 -14.27 3.07 8.54
N GLY A 287 -14.56 2.16 9.48
CA GLY A 287 -15.40 1.00 9.29
C GLY A 287 -15.16 -0.09 10.32
N ILE A 288 -15.58 -1.29 9.98
CA ILE A 288 -15.41 -2.51 10.77
C ILE A 288 -14.67 -3.54 9.93
N VAL A 289 -13.73 -4.26 10.53
CA VAL A 289 -13.07 -5.42 9.91
C VAL A 289 -13.73 -6.68 10.43
N LEU A 290 -14.29 -7.47 9.52
CA LEU A 290 -14.77 -8.82 9.82
C LEU A 290 -13.73 -9.84 9.41
N LYS A 291 -13.42 -10.78 10.30
CA LYS A 291 -12.51 -11.90 10.06
C LYS A 291 -13.18 -13.20 10.44
N VAL A 292 -13.02 -14.23 9.62
CA VAL A 292 -13.42 -15.61 10.00
C VAL A 292 -12.60 -16.03 11.21
N ASN A 293 -13.25 -16.49 12.29
CA ASN A 293 -12.57 -16.74 13.56
C ASN A 293 -11.63 -17.95 13.53
N ALA A 294 -12.02 -19.06 12.88
CA ALA A 294 -11.22 -20.29 12.84
C ALA A 294 -10.05 -20.17 11.85
N LEU A 295 -8.80 -20.23 12.32
CA LEU A 295 -7.59 -20.06 11.48
C LEU A 295 -7.40 -21.19 10.44
N LYS A 296 -7.92 -22.39 10.70
CA LYS A 296 -7.96 -23.47 9.70
C LYS A 296 -8.72 -23.05 8.43
N HIS A 297 -9.79 -22.25 8.58
CA HIS A 297 -10.57 -21.76 7.45
C HIS A 297 -9.83 -20.67 6.68
N HIS A 298 -8.91 -19.88 7.29
CA HIS A 298 -8.07 -18.93 6.58
C HIS A 298 -7.23 -19.61 5.50
N ARG A 299 -6.64 -20.76 5.82
CA ARG A 299 -5.84 -21.55 4.86
C ARG A 299 -6.71 -22.12 3.73
N GLN A 300 -7.93 -22.59 4.05
CA GLN A 300 -8.86 -23.14 3.07
C GLN A 300 -9.40 -22.08 2.12
N LEU A 301 -9.76 -20.89 2.63
CA LEU A 301 -10.31 -19.78 1.85
C LEU A 301 -9.23 -19.09 1.01
N GLY A 302 -8.01 -19.01 1.53
CA GLY A 302 -6.86 -18.42 0.83
C GLY A 302 -7.01 -16.94 0.57
N PHE A 303 -6.37 -16.49 -0.51
CA PHE A 303 -6.24 -15.09 -0.90
C PHE A 303 -6.70 -14.86 -2.33
N THR A 304 -7.03 -13.62 -2.65
CA THR A 304 -7.05 -13.11 -4.02
C THR A 304 -5.67 -12.53 -4.35
N SER A 305 -5.50 -11.92 -5.53
CA SER A 305 -4.25 -11.21 -5.87
C SER A 305 -3.96 -10.01 -4.96
N SER A 306 -4.96 -9.45 -4.28
CA SER A 306 -4.83 -8.18 -3.52
C SER A 306 -5.35 -8.24 -2.09
N SER A 307 -6.15 -9.26 -1.71
CA SER A 307 -6.81 -9.33 -0.41
C SER A 307 -7.03 -10.76 0.08
N PRO A 308 -7.10 -11.00 1.41
CA PRO A 308 -7.54 -12.26 1.96
C PRO A 308 -9.05 -12.46 1.70
N ARG A 309 -9.48 -13.70 1.41
CA ARG A 309 -10.91 -14.02 1.29
C ARG A 309 -11.62 -14.16 2.63
N TRP A 310 -10.87 -14.52 3.68
CA TRP A 310 -11.35 -14.76 5.04
C TRP A 310 -11.55 -13.49 5.89
N ALA A 311 -11.25 -12.30 5.32
CA ALA A 311 -11.46 -11.03 5.98
C ALA A 311 -11.96 -9.99 4.98
N THR A 312 -12.80 -9.08 5.47
CA THR A 312 -13.32 -7.95 4.71
C THR A 312 -13.48 -6.72 5.60
N ALA A 313 -13.50 -5.54 4.99
CA ALA A 313 -13.77 -4.28 5.67
C ALA A 313 -15.16 -3.77 5.27
N VAL A 314 -16.06 -3.65 6.24
CA VAL A 314 -17.34 -2.96 6.08
C VAL A 314 -17.10 -1.49 6.34
N LYS A 315 -17.18 -0.67 5.30
CA LYS A 315 -16.99 0.77 5.37
C LYS A 315 -18.27 1.45 5.85
N PHE A 316 -18.12 2.40 6.74
CA PHE A 316 -19.25 3.26 7.11
C PHE A 316 -19.71 4.10 5.95
N SER A 317 -20.97 4.52 6.00
CA SER A 317 -21.51 5.48 5.04
C SER A 317 -20.65 6.73 5.02
N SER A 318 -20.25 7.14 3.81
CA SER A 318 -19.43 8.33 3.64
C SER A 318 -20.21 9.58 4.07
N GLU A 319 -19.56 10.47 4.79
CA GLU A 319 -20.13 11.78 5.08
C GLU A 319 -20.41 12.51 3.76
N GLN A 320 -21.56 13.16 3.70
CA GLN A 320 -21.98 13.92 2.53
C GLN A 320 -22.08 15.40 2.86
N ALA A 321 -21.75 16.23 1.88
CA ALA A 321 -21.94 17.68 1.95
C ALA A 321 -22.61 18.19 0.68
N VAL A 322 -23.37 19.26 0.80
CA VAL A 322 -24.00 19.91 -0.36
C VAL A 322 -23.20 21.15 -0.72
N SER A 323 -22.90 21.31 -2.02
CA SER A 323 -22.22 22.47 -2.58
C SER A 323 -22.85 22.88 -3.90
N VAL A 324 -22.41 24.00 -4.48
CA VAL A 324 -22.87 24.50 -5.77
C VAL A 324 -21.80 24.32 -6.83
N LEU A 325 -22.20 23.75 -7.96
CA LEU A 325 -21.33 23.56 -9.13
C LEU A 325 -21.14 24.89 -9.88
N ARG A 326 -19.94 25.44 -9.81
CA ARG A 326 -19.61 26.74 -10.40
C ARG A 326 -19.14 26.64 -11.84
N GLU A 327 -18.28 25.67 -12.12
CA GLU A 327 -17.63 25.50 -13.41
C GLU A 327 -17.23 24.03 -13.60
N VAL A 328 -16.97 23.61 -14.84
CA VAL A 328 -16.35 22.33 -15.17
C VAL A 328 -15.06 22.59 -15.93
N GLU A 329 -13.94 22.27 -15.31
CA GLU A 329 -12.65 22.26 -15.97
C GLU A 329 -12.40 20.93 -16.67
N ILE A 330 -11.69 20.95 -17.77
CA ILE A 330 -11.37 19.74 -18.54
C ILE A 330 -9.88 19.46 -18.44
N GLY A 331 -9.54 18.40 -17.71
CA GLY A 331 -8.18 17.87 -17.67
C GLY A 331 -7.87 17.06 -18.93
N VAL A 332 -6.65 17.16 -19.43
CA VAL A 332 -6.15 16.38 -20.56
C VAL A 332 -5.13 15.38 -20.05
N GLY A 333 -5.48 14.10 -20.01
CA GLY A 333 -4.58 13.05 -19.55
C GLY A 333 -3.50 12.67 -20.56
N ARG A 334 -2.53 11.87 -20.14
CA ARG A 334 -1.36 11.44 -20.96
C ARG A 334 -1.72 10.70 -22.26
N THR A 335 -2.87 10.05 -22.30
CA THR A 335 -3.40 9.34 -23.48
C THR A 335 -4.37 10.18 -24.30
N GLY A 336 -4.52 11.47 -23.95
CA GLY A 336 -5.44 12.40 -24.57
C GLY A 336 -6.84 12.40 -23.99
N ASN A 337 -7.17 11.57 -22.99
CA ASN A 337 -8.49 11.54 -22.38
C ASN A 337 -8.85 12.91 -21.80
N LEU A 338 -10.07 13.38 -22.12
CA LEU A 338 -10.62 14.65 -21.68
C LEU A 338 -11.54 14.40 -20.48
N THR A 339 -11.00 14.59 -19.28
CA THR A 339 -11.67 14.26 -18.03
C THR A 339 -12.31 15.50 -17.41
N PRO A 340 -13.66 15.53 -17.21
CA PRO A 340 -14.32 16.65 -16.56
C PRO A 340 -14.05 16.67 -15.05
N VAL A 341 -13.77 17.86 -14.50
CA VAL A 341 -13.56 18.12 -13.08
C VAL A 341 -14.48 19.25 -12.65
N ALA A 342 -15.34 19.00 -11.68
CA ALA A 342 -16.22 20.01 -11.12
C ALA A 342 -15.45 20.99 -10.24
N ILE A 343 -15.64 22.29 -10.47
CA ILE A 343 -15.25 23.39 -9.58
C ILE A 343 -16.47 23.79 -8.76
N LEU A 344 -16.33 23.78 -7.46
CA LEU A 344 -17.42 23.88 -6.51
C LEU A 344 -17.25 25.10 -5.60
N GLU A 345 -18.34 25.58 -5.03
CA GLU A 345 -18.22 26.41 -3.83
C GLU A 345 -17.50 25.61 -2.75
N PRO A 346 -16.50 26.22 -2.06
CA PRO A 346 -15.80 25.54 -1.00
C PRO A 346 -16.75 25.06 0.10
N VAL A 347 -16.70 23.79 0.44
CA VAL A 347 -17.49 23.17 1.51
C VAL A 347 -16.62 22.26 2.36
N GLU A 348 -16.89 22.23 3.68
CA GLU A 348 -16.21 21.31 4.59
C GLU A 348 -16.78 19.89 4.44
N LEU A 349 -15.87 18.92 4.28
CA LEU A 349 -16.22 17.50 4.16
C LEU A 349 -15.10 16.64 4.76
N ASN A 350 -15.42 15.89 5.82
CA ASN A 350 -14.45 15.08 6.58
C ASN A 350 -13.19 15.89 6.97
N GLY A 351 -13.39 17.06 7.61
CA GLY A 351 -12.29 17.90 8.13
C GLY A 351 -11.40 18.53 7.06
N THR A 352 -11.81 18.55 5.80
CA THR A 352 -11.09 19.26 4.73
C THR A 352 -12.04 20.09 3.88
N THR A 353 -11.57 21.26 3.44
CA THR A 353 -12.30 22.10 2.50
C THR A 353 -12.22 21.52 1.09
N VAL A 354 -13.34 21.17 0.50
CA VAL A 354 -13.49 20.64 -0.85
C VAL A 354 -13.97 21.74 -1.78
N SER A 355 -13.21 22.05 -2.83
CA SER A 355 -13.56 23.00 -3.89
C SER A 355 -13.50 22.38 -5.29
N ARG A 356 -13.07 21.09 -5.38
CA ARG A 356 -12.96 20.36 -6.65
C ARG A 356 -13.41 18.92 -6.44
N ALA A 357 -14.17 18.37 -7.40
CA ALA A 357 -14.60 16.98 -7.36
C ALA A 357 -14.48 16.34 -8.75
N THR A 358 -14.15 15.04 -8.79
CA THR A 358 -14.12 14.32 -10.06
C THR A 358 -15.55 14.09 -10.59
N LEU A 359 -15.71 14.20 -11.90
CA LEU A 359 -16.90 13.79 -12.63
C LEU A 359 -16.67 12.51 -13.43
N HIS A 360 -15.51 11.88 -13.26
CA HIS A 360 -15.06 10.67 -13.94
C HIS A 360 -15.01 10.82 -15.47
N ASN A 361 -16.17 10.87 -16.14
CA ASN A 361 -16.32 11.03 -17.58
C ASN A 361 -17.67 11.72 -17.93
N TYR A 362 -17.93 11.95 -19.20
CA TYR A 362 -19.15 12.62 -19.64
C TYR A 362 -20.40 11.74 -19.55
N ASP A 363 -20.28 10.41 -19.56
CA ASP A 363 -21.42 9.51 -19.29
C ASP A 363 -21.95 9.71 -17.86
N GLN A 364 -21.05 9.93 -16.89
CA GLN A 364 -21.43 10.27 -15.52
C GLN A 364 -22.11 11.65 -15.45
N VAL A 365 -21.60 12.65 -16.18
CA VAL A 365 -22.21 13.98 -16.30
C VAL A 365 -23.64 13.89 -16.85
N ASP A 366 -23.84 13.11 -17.91
CA ASP A 366 -25.14 12.88 -18.51
C ASP A 366 -26.08 12.08 -17.59
N ARG A 367 -25.57 11.04 -16.94
CA ARG A 367 -26.35 10.23 -15.98
C ARG A 367 -26.87 11.07 -14.82
N LEU A 368 -26.09 11.99 -14.32
CA LEU A 368 -26.45 12.93 -13.25
C LEU A 368 -27.27 14.12 -13.80
N ASN A 369 -27.34 14.27 -15.12
CA ASN A 369 -27.96 15.40 -15.81
C ASN A 369 -27.50 16.76 -15.23
N LEU A 370 -26.16 16.94 -15.14
CA LEU A 370 -25.54 18.08 -14.49
C LEU A 370 -25.68 19.37 -15.31
N HIS A 371 -25.97 20.47 -14.61
CA HIS A 371 -26.02 21.83 -15.16
C HIS A 371 -25.17 22.78 -14.28
N LEU A 372 -24.67 23.84 -14.89
CA LEU A 372 -23.96 24.87 -14.14
C LEU A 372 -24.91 25.55 -13.15
N GLY A 373 -24.48 25.75 -11.92
CA GLY A 373 -25.26 26.28 -10.82
C GLY A 373 -26.08 25.25 -10.04
N ASP A 374 -26.01 23.96 -10.40
CA ASP A 374 -26.69 22.90 -9.65
C ASP A 374 -26.19 22.79 -8.21
N HIS A 375 -27.12 22.51 -7.30
CA HIS A 375 -26.80 22.04 -5.97
C HIS A 375 -26.48 20.54 -6.04
N VAL A 376 -25.26 20.19 -5.66
CA VAL A 376 -24.72 18.83 -5.80
C VAL A 376 -24.34 18.26 -4.45
N THR A 377 -24.66 16.99 -4.25
CA THR A 377 -24.22 16.24 -3.08
C THR A 377 -22.85 15.62 -3.37
N LEU A 378 -21.92 15.90 -2.47
CA LEU A 378 -20.53 15.45 -2.50
C LEU A 378 -20.30 14.33 -1.53
N GLU A 379 -19.43 13.41 -1.90
CA GLU A 379 -18.94 12.32 -1.07
C GLU A 379 -17.44 12.11 -1.36
N LYS A 380 -16.65 11.71 -0.36
CA LYS A 380 -15.27 11.28 -0.60
C LYS A 380 -15.22 9.80 -0.91
N GLY A 381 -14.91 9.45 -2.16
CA GLY A 381 -14.63 8.07 -2.56
C GLY A 381 -13.36 7.56 -1.89
N GLY A 382 -13.48 6.49 -1.09
CA GLY A 382 -12.35 5.93 -0.35
C GLY A 382 -11.71 6.91 0.63
N GLU A 383 -12.48 7.90 1.12
CA GLU A 383 -12.09 8.97 2.07
C GLU A 383 -11.05 9.98 1.53
N ILE A 384 -10.69 9.91 0.26
CA ILE A 384 -9.62 10.75 -0.31
C ILE A 384 -10.15 11.64 -1.44
N ILE A 385 -10.80 11.08 -2.46
CA ILE A 385 -11.16 11.79 -3.69
C ILE A 385 -12.62 12.23 -3.65
N PRO A 386 -12.92 13.56 -3.65
CA PRO A 386 -14.28 14.05 -3.73
C PRO A 386 -14.92 13.70 -5.08
N LYS A 387 -16.15 13.21 -5.05
CA LYS A 387 -16.99 12.92 -6.22
C LYS A 387 -18.40 13.46 -6.01
N ILE A 388 -19.08 13.79 -7.08
CA ILE A 388 -20.50 14.14 -7.07
C ILE A 388 -21.32 12.86 -7.18
N VAL A 389 -22.25 12.65 -6.24
CA VAL A 389 -23.12 11.46 -6.17
C VAL A 389 -24.57 11.74 -6.52
N ALA A 390 -25.04 12.95 -6.28
CA ALA A 390 -26.42 13.34 -6.55
C ALA A 390 -26.51 14.83 -6.92
N VAL A 391 -27.61 15.20 -7.54
CA VAL A 391 -28.02 16.57 -7.89
C VAL A 391 -29.40 16.80 -7.30
N ASP A 392 -29.65 18.00 -6.77
CA ASP A 392 -30.99 18.44 -6.40
C ASP A 392 -31.63 19.26 -7.54
N PRO A 393 -32.47 18.66 -8.37
CA PRO A 393 -33.08 19.36 -9.49
C PRO A 393 -34.12 20.40 -9.06
N THR A 394 -34.59 20.36 -7.81
CA THR A 394 -35.62 21.32 -7.32
C THR A 394 -35.03 22.71 -7.08
N LEU A 395 -33.72 22.80 -6.86
CA LEU A 395 -33.00 24.06 -6.65
C LEU A 395 -32.36 24.59 -7.94
N ARG A 396 -32.58 23.92 -9.10
CA ARG A 396 -32.01 24.32 -10.39
C ARG A 396 -32.68 25.56 -10.94
N SER A 397 -31.87 26.51 -11.42
CA SER A 397 -32.38 27.67 -12.16
C SER A 397 -32.96 27.26 -13.53
N GLU A 398 -34.04 27.90 -13.94
CA GLU A 398 -34.62 27.69 -15.30
C GLU A 398 -33.64 28.05 -16.44
N THR A 399 -32.63 28.88 -16.16
CA THR A 399 -31.59 29.29 -17.13
C THR A 399 -30.32 28.50 -17.01
N ALA A 400 -30.29 27.44 -16.21
CA ALA A 400 -29.10 26.62 -16.01
C ALA A 400 -28.64 25.94 -17.30
N GLN A 401 -27.36 26.09 -17.63
CA GLN A 401 -26.78 25.49 -18.83
C GLN A 401 -26.40 24.04 -18.59
N LYS A 402 -26.87 23.13 -19.44
CA LYS A 402 -26.44 21.73 -19.42
C LYS A 402 -24.96 21.65 -19.76
N ILE A 403 -24.23 20.79 -19.03
CA ILE A 403 -22.82 20.53 -19.30
C ILE A 403 -22.73 19.54 -20.46
N GLU A 404 -22.05 19.95 -21.51
CA GLU A 404 -21.84 19.15 -22.71
C GLU A 404 -20.37 18.76 -22.85
N PRO A 405 -20.07 17.64 -23.55
CA PRO A 405 -18.70 17.29 -23.88
C PRO A 405 -18.00 18.37 -24.71
N PRO A 406 -16.68 18.54 -24.57
CA PRO A 406 -15.96 19.55 -25.31
C PRO A 406 -15.88 19.21 -26.81
N SER A 407 -16.15 20.17 -27.67
CA SER A 407 -15.95 20.01 -29.11
C SER A 407 -14.47 20.08 -29.51
N LYS A 408 -13.61 20.66 -28.64
CA LYS A 408 -12.18 20.86 -28.88
C LYS A 408 -11.37 20.61 -27.61
N CYS A 409 -10.14 20.16 -27.80
CA CYS A 409 -9.18 20.06 -26.71
C CYS A 409 -8.86 21.45 -26.11
N PRO A 410 -8.96 21.65 -24.80
CA PRO A 410 -8.71 22.96 -24.17
C PRO A 410 -7.26 23.42 -24.28
N SER A 411 -6.30 22.49 -24.43
CA SER A 411 -4.87 22.81 -24.51
C SER A 411 -4.40 23.15 -25.94
N CYS A 412 -4.76 22.31 -26.93
CA CYS A 412 -4.21 22.47 -28.29
C CYS A 412 -5.24 22.89 -29.36
N GLY A 413 -6.53 23.00 -29.00
CA GLY A 413 -7.60 23.40 -29.94
C GLY A 413 -8.00 22.35 -30.98
N SER A 414 -7.35 21.18 -31.01
CA SER A 414 -7.74 20.09 -31.92
C SER A 414 -9.17 19.61 -31.65
N PRO A 415 -9.93 19.19 -32.69
CA PRO A 415 -11.24 18.61 -32.46
C PRO A 415 -11.17 17.42 -31.49
N ALA A 416 -12.09 17.37 -30.53
CA ALA A 416 -12.21 16.22 -29.64
C ALA A 416 -12.92 15.07 -30.37
N GLU A 417 -12.44 13.86 -30.17
CA GLU A 417 -12.99 12.64 -30.76
C GLU A 417 -13.65 11.77 -29.71
N HIS A 418 -14.74 11.12 -30.10
CA HIS A 418 -15.42 10.12 -29.30
C HIS A 418 -15.71 8.90 -30.18
N THR A 419 -15.14 7.76 -29.79
CA THR A 419 -15.33 6.51 -30.51
C THR A 419 -16.59 5.81 -30.01
N ALA A 420 -17.45 5.36 -30.91
CA ALA A 420 -18.67 4.62 -30.54
C ALA A 420 -18.32 3.39 -29.69
N GLY A 421 -18.90 3.31 -28.49
CA GLY A 421 -18.62 2.25 -27.49
C GLY A 421 -17.48 2.54 -26.54
N ASP A 422 -16.77 3.66 -26.68
CA ASP A 422 -15.84 4.17 -25.68
C ASP A 422 -16.55 5.20 -24.78
N VAL A 423 -16.23 5.24 -23.51
CA VAL A 423 -16.78 6.21 -22.53
C VAL A 423 -15.96 7.52 -22.49
N GLU A 424 -14.84 7.56 -23.20
CA GLU A 424 -13.86 8.62 -23.12
C GLU A 424 -13.87 9.53 -24.36
N TRP A 425 -13.92 10.83 -24.11
CA TRP A 425 -13.59 11.85 -25.12
C TRP A 425 -12.09 12.06 -25.17
N ARG A 426 -11.49 12.17 -26.36
CA ARG A 426 -10.05 12.23 -26.54
C ARG A 426 -9.59 13.35 -27.44
N CYS A 427 -8.43 13.90 -27.09
CA CYS A 427 -7.64 14.72 -28.00
C CYS A 427 -6.76 13.81 -28.86
N PRO A 428 -6.96 13.74 -30.20
CA PRO A 428 -6.17 12.88 -31.08
C PRO A 428 -4.76 13.39 -31.36
N ASN A 429 -4.48 14.66 -31.03
CA ASN A 429 -3.19 15.30 -31.31
C ASN A 429 -2.10 14.81 -30.36
N LYS A 430 -1.25 13.89 -30.81
CA LYS A 430 -0.10 13.37 -30.04
C LYS A 430 0.94 14.43 -29.67
N LYS A 431 0.92 15.60 -30.36
CA LYS A 431 1.80 16.76 -30.06
C LYS A 431 1.10 17.77 -29.14
N CYS A 432 0.00 17.42 -28.51
CA CYS A 432 -0.68 18.26 -27.54
C CYS A 432 0.22 18.50 -26.32
N THR A 433 0.48 19.76 -25.99
CA THR A 433 1.38 20.16 -24.90
C THR A 433 0.95 19.54 -23.56
N ALA A 434 -0.35 19.50 -23.26
CA ALA A 434 -0.84 18.88 -22.05
C ALA A 434 -0.58 17.36 -22.03
N GLN A 435 -0.75 16.65 -23.15
CA GLN A 435 -0.41 15.21 -23.21
C GLN A 435 1.08 14.98 -23.00
N GLN A 436 1.94 15.79 -23.61
CA GLN A 436 3.40 15.70 -23.43
C GLN A 436 3.78 15.94 -21.96
N MET A 437 3.22 16.97 -21.34
CA MET A 437 3.42 17.26 -19.92
C MET A 437 3.03 16.07 -19.03
N GLU A 438 1.84 15.50 -19.24
CA GLU A 438 1.38 14.35 -18.46
C GLU A 438 2.19 13.07 -18.72
N GLN A 439 2.74 12.89 -19.92
CA GLN A 439 3.67 11.79 -20.22
C GLN A 439 4.99 11.96 -19.45
N ILE A 440 5.53 13.19 -19.39
CA ILE A 440 6.75 13.48 -18.64
C ILE A 440 6.48 13.33 -17.13
N LEU A 441 5.35 13.83 -16.61
CA LEU A 441 4.94 13.64 -15.22
C LEU A 441 4.82 12.16 -14.84
N HIS A 442 4.23 11.36 -15.70
CA HIS A 442 4.18 9.91 -15.50
C HIS A 442 5.57 9.30 -15.45
N PHE A 443 6.45 9.68 -16.40
CA PHE A 443 7.82 9.17 -16.49
C PHE A 443 8.62 9.45 -15.22
N VAL A 444 8.56 10.66 -14.67
CA VAL A 444 9.30 11.05 -13.46
C VAL A 444 8.66 10.54 -12.16
N SER A 445 7.43 10.01 -12.22
CA SER A 445 6.68 9.60 -11.04
C SER A 445 7.39 8.52 -10.22
N ARG A 446 7.09 8.45 -8.92
CA ARG A 446 7.68 7.50 -7.96
C ARG A 446 7.56 6.03 -8.37
N ARG A 447 6.48 5.66 -9.07
CA ARG A 447 6.26 4.28 -9.55
C ARG A 447 6.94 3.98 -10.88
N ALA A 448 7.50 4.99 -11.53
CA ALA A 448 8.22 4.88 -12.79
C ALA A 448 9.72 5.10 -12.56
N MET A 449 10.28 6.24 -13.00
CA MET A 449 11.74 6.50 -12.87
C MET A 449 12.14 7.11 -11.53
N ASP A 450 11.19 7.45 -10.65
CA ASP A 450 11.39 7.94 -9.27
C ASP A 450 12.30 9.18 -9.19
N ILE A 451 11.95 10.22 -9.95
CA ILE A 451 12.67 11.49 -9.95
C ILE A 451 11.88 12.52 -9.14
N ASP A 452 11.93 12.40 -7.80
CA ASP A 452 11.07 13.13 -6.84
C ASP A 452 11.17 14.67 -6.93
N THR A 453 12.24 15.22 -7.50
CA THR A 453 12.52 16.66 -7.51
C THR A 453 11.84 17.38 -8.67
N ILE A 454 11.21 16.66 -9.61
CA ILE A 454 10.59 17.22 -10.81
C ILE A 454 9.06 17.18 -10.67
N GLY A 455 8.46 18.36 -10.50
CA GLY A 455 7.01 18.54 -10.42
C GLY A 455 6.41 19.28 -11.62
N PRO A 456 5.07 19.43 -11.66
CA PRO A 456 4.36 20.08 -12.79
C PRO A 456 4.90 21.47 -13.14
N ALA A 457 5.11 22.34 -12.15
CA ALA A 457 5.59 23.70 -12.37
C ALA A 457 6.99 23.77 -12.98
N LEU A 458 7.87 22.82 -12.66
CA LEU A 458 9.20 22.74 -13.26
C LEU A 458 9.13 22.25 -14.70
N ILE A 459 8.31 21.22 -14.97
CA ILE A 459 8.11 20.70 -16.33
C ILE A 459 7.53 21.80 -17.23
N GLU A 460 6.52 22.54 -16.75
CA GLU A 460 5.92 23.67 -17.48
C GLU A 460 6.97 24.71 -17.88
N GLN A 461 7.79 25.19 -16.94
CA GLN A 461 8.87 26.14 -17.23
C GLN A 461 9.88 25.61 -18.25
N LEU A 462 10.26 24.33 -18.15
CA LEU A 462 11.20 23.70 -19.08
C LEU A 462 10.61 23.55 -20.48
N MET A 463 9.32 23.24 -20.59
CA MET A 463 8.59 23.16 -21.86
C MET A 463 8.44 24.55 -22.51
N ASP A 464 8.10 25.58 -21.74
CA ASP A 464 7.97 26.95 -22.22
C ASP A 464 9.30 27.49 -22.78
N LYS A 465 10.41 27.11 -22.12
CA LYS A 465 11.77 27.43 -22.62
C LYS A 465 12.23 26.47 -23.73
N ARG A 466 11.41 25.52 -24.15
CA ARG A 466 11.71 24.51 -25.18
C ARG A 466 12.91 23.61 -24.84
N LEU A 467 13.21 23.46 -23.56
CA LEU A 467 14.25 22.55 -23.07
C LEU A 467 13.74 21.12 -22.95
N LEU A 468 12.39 20.91 -22.85
CA LEU A 468 11.74 19.61 -22.85
C LEU A 468 10.70 19.54 -23.97
N GLN A 469 10.76 18.48 -24.78
CA GLN A 469 9.73 18.07 -25.72
C GLN A 469 9.21 16.66 -25.39
N ASN A 470 10.04 15.84 -24.78
CA ASN A 470 9.73 14.49 -24.31
C ASN A 470 10.57 14.15 -23.08
N ALA A 471 10.27 13.03 -22.44
CA ALA A 471 10.95 12.64 -21.19
C ALA A 471 12.45 12.32 -21.38
N ALA A 472 12.89 11.93 -22.57
CA ALA A 472 14.31 11.67 -22.79
C ALA A 472 15.16 12.96 -22.71
N ASP A 473 14.57 14.14 -22.99
CA ASP A 473 15.28 15.41 -22.93
C ASP A 473 15.71 15.79 -21.51
N LEU A 474 15.09 15.21 -20.47
CA LEU A 474 15.52 15.36 -19.07
C LEU A 474 17.01 15.03 -18.89
N TYR A 475 17.51 14.04 -19.62
CA TYR A 475 18.89 13.55 -19.52
C TYR A 475 19.91 14.44 -20.25
N LEU A 476 19.47 15.53 -20.91
CA LEU A 476 20.31 16.55 -21.56
C LEU A 476 20.42 17.83 -20.73
N LEU A 477 19.60 18.00 -19.69
CA LEU A 477 19.57 19.20 -18.87
C LEU A 477 20.91 19.45 -18.19
N SER A 478 21.37 20.70 -18.25
CA SER A 478 22.57 21.18 -17.56
C SER A 478 22.20 21.99 -16.30
N HIS A 479 23.17 22.23 -15.44
CA HIS A 479 23.00 23.10 -14.29
C HIS A 479 22.58 24.54 -14.71
N GLU A 480 23.12 25.04 -15.82
CA GLU A 480 22.80 26.37 -16.35
C GLU A 480 21.33 26.45 -16.79
N ASP A 481 20.81 25.39 -17.44
CA ASP A 481 19.40 25.32 -17.86
C ASP A 481 18.45 25.42 -16.66
N LEU A 482 18.80 24.78 -15.57
CA LEU A 482 17.98 24.72 -14.35
C LEU A 482 18.11 25.99 -13.51
N SER A 483 19.32 26.49 -13.27
CA SER A 483 19.56 27.67 -12.44
C SER A 483 18.98 28.98 -13.04
N GLY A 484 18.69 28.98 -14.35
CA GLY A 484 17.98 30.05 -15.04
C GLY A 484 16.44 30.02 -14.90
N LEU A 485 15.85 29.09 -14.12
CA LEU A 485 14.41 28.97 -13.91
C LEU A 485 13.95 29.72 -12.66
N ASP A 486 12.68 30.12 -12.66
CA ASP A 486 12.10 30.81 -11.51
C ASP A 486 12.08 29.91 -10.24
N ARG A 487 12.52 30.47 -9.13
CA ARG A 487 12.62 29.82 -7.81
C ARG A 487 13.54 28.58 -7.78
N MET A 488 14.48 28.47 -8.73
CA MET A 488 15.46 27.40 -8.81
C MET A 488 16.84 27.93 -8.40
N GLY A 489 17.26 27.66 -7.17
CA GLY A 489 18.61 27.95 -6.70
C GLY A 489 19.57 26.79 -6.98
N ASP A 490 20.88 27.03 -6.88
CA ASP A 490 21.94 26.06 -7.18
C ASP A 490 21.74 24.71 -6.51
N LYS A 491 21.43 24.68 -5.21
CA LYS A 491 21.15 23.43 -4.47
C LYS A 491 19.96 22.66 -5.02
N SER A 492 18.92 23.37 -5.49
CA SER A 492 17.74 22.73 -6.09
C SER A 492 18.07 22.15 -7.46
N ALA A 493 18.84 22.88 -8.27
CA ALA A 493 19.34 22.40 -9.56
C ALA A 493 20.22 21.15 -9.40
N ASP A 494 21.13 21.13 -8.43
CA ASP A 494 21.97 19.96 -8.11
C ASP A 494 21.13 18.75 -7.68
N ASN A 495 20.08 18.96 -6.87
CA ASN A 495 19.18 17.89 -6.46
C ASN A 495 18.42 17.28 -7.65
N VAL A 496 17.94 18.12 -8.58
CA VAL A 496 17.28 17.69 -9.82
C VAL A 496 18.22 16.84 -10.66
N LEU A 497 19.44 17.32 -10.93
CA LEU A 497 20.44 16.59 -11.71
C LEU A 497 20.84 15.28 -11.04
N THR A 498 21.00 15.26 -9.73
CA THR A 498 21.28 14.04 -8.97
C THR A 498 20.14 13.02 -9.09
N GLY A 499 18.89 13.47 -9.03
CA GLY A 499 17.71 12.62 -9.23
C GLY A 499 17.67 12.02 -10.65
N ILE A 500 17.94 12.84 -11.66
CA ILE A 500 18.02 12.40 -13.06
C ILE A 500 19.15 11.38 -13.25
N ASP A 501 20.33 11.64 -12.72
CA ASP A 501 21.48 10.72 -12.85
C ASP A 501 21.22 9.37 -12.14
N LYS A 502 20.64 9.39 -10.96
CA LYS A 502 20.23 8.18 -10.24
C LYS A 502 19.26 7.33 -11.07
N SER A 503 18.32 7.96 -11.77
CA SER A 503 17.29 7.28 -12.57
C SER A 503 17.86 6.57 -13.82
N ARG A 504 19.10 6.88 -14.26
CA ARG A 504 19.76 6.16 -15.37
C ARG A 504 19.92 4.67 -15.08
N GLN A 505 20.01 4.28 -13.80
CA GLN A 505 20.13 2.90 -13.33
C GLN A 505 18.80 2.39 -12.78
N CYS A 506 17.83 2.17 -13.66
CA CYS A 506 16.51 1.65 -13.32
C CYS A 506 16.41 0.13 -13.53
N THR A 507 15.37 -0.51 -13.00
CA THR A 507 15.01 -1.89 -13.38
C THR A 507 14.28 -1.90 -14.72
N LEU A 508 14.30 -3.04 -15.42
CA LEU A 508 13.54 -3.18 -16.67
C LEU A 508 12.04 -2.95 -16.44
N SER A 509 11.50 -3.45 -15.32
CA SER A 509 10.11 -3.24 -14.94
C SER A 509 9.76 -1.75 -14.78
N GLN A 510 10.59 -0.97 -14.08
CA GLN A 510 10.39 0.48 -13.93
C GLN A 510 10.42 1.19 -15.27
N PHE A 511 11.38 0.84 -16.14
CA PHE A 511 11.49 1.45 -17.46
C PHE A 511 10.28 1.15 -18.36
N ILE A 512 9.82 -0.12 -18.41
CA ILE A 512 8.62 -0.49 -19.16
C ILE A 512 7.40 0.29 -18.66
N HIS A 513 7.24 0.40 -17.34
CA HIS A 513 6.15 1.20 -16.75
C HIS A 513 6.27 2.68 -17.12
N ALA A 514 7.48 3.23 -17.05
CA ALA A 514 7.78 4.64 -17.37
C ALA A 514 7.49 4.99 -18.84
N LEU A 515 7.62 4.06 -19.78
CA LEU A 515 7.25 4.25 -21.18
C LEU A 515 5.75 4.55 -21.38
N GLY A 516 4.91 4.27 -20.38
CA GLY A 516 3.50 4.65 -20.39
C GLY A 516 2.64 3.91 -21.41
N ILE A 517 2.98 2.68 -21.76
CA ILE A 517 2.23 1.83 -22.69
C ILE A 517 0.78 1.68 -22.20
N THR A 518 -0.18 1.84 -23.11
CA THR A 518 -1.60 1.73 -22.77
C THR A 518 -1.93 0.35 -22.20
N ASN A 519 -2.68 0.30 -21.09
CA ASN A 519 -3.03 -0.91 -20.33
C ASN A 519 -1.85 -1.66 -19.68
N VAL A 520 -0.64 -1.07 -19.69
CA VAL A 520 0.52 -1.61 -18.98
C VAL A 520 0.75 -0.80 -17.71
N GLY A 521 0.23 -1.31 -16.58
CA GLY A 521 0.51 -0.80 -15.25
C GLY A 521 1.80 -1.40 -14.66
N GLU A 522 2.16 -1.00 -13.45
CA GLU A 522 3.35 -1.48 -12.73
C GLU A 522 3.42 -3.02 -12.65
N LYS A 523 2.28 -3.69 -12.31
CA LYS A 523 2.21 -5.16 -12.25
C LYS A 523 2.49 -5.81 -13.60
N THR A 524 1.85 -5.33 -14.67
CA THR A 524 2.02 -5.85 -16.02
C THR A 524 3.43 -5.62 -16.54
N ALA A 525 4.02 -4.44 -16.25
CA ALA A 525 5.42 -4.13 -16.56
C ALA A 525 6.39 -5.13 -15.89
N GLY A 526 6.14 -5.47 -14.61
CA GLY A 526 6.90 -6.49 -13.89
C GLY A 526 6.76 -7.91 -14.48
N ILE A 527 5.58 -8.27 -14.98
CA ILE A 527 5.34 -9.55 -15.66
C ILE A 527 6.15 -9.59 -16.97
N LEU A 528 6.05 -8.54 -17.79
CA LEU A 528 6.81 -8.43 -19.04
C LEU A 528 8.33 -8.47 -18.81
N ALA A 529 8.82 -7.72 -17.82
CA ALA A 529 10.24 -7.68 -17.49
C ALA A 529 10.77 -9.06 -17.09
N ARG A 530 10.07 -9.77 -16.21
CA ARG A 530 10.45 -11.13 -15.80
C ARG A 530 10.37 -12.15 -16.92
N HIS A 531 9.37 -12.02 -17.83
CA HIS A 531 9.22 -12.98 -18.93
C HIS A 531 10.31 -12.83 -19.99
N PHE A 532 10.61 -11.60 -20.40
CA PHE A 532 11.57 -11.34 -21.48
C PHE A 532 13.01 -11.16 -20.99
N GLY A 533 13.20 -10.74 -19.73
CA GLY A 533 14.52 -10.52 -19.10
C GLY A 533 15.26 -9.30 -19.63
N THR A 534 15.20 -9.00 -20.92
CA THR A 534 15.87 -7.84 -21.55
C THR A 534 14.91 -7.00 -22.37
N LEU A 535 15.24 -5.72 -22.56
CA LEU A 535 14.45 -4.80 -23.37
C LEU A 535 14.41 -5.22 -24.85
N GLU A 536 15.53 -5.71 -25.38
CA GLU A 536 15.67 -6.13 -26.78
C GLU A 536 14.74 -7.31 -27.11
N LYS A 537 14.66 -8.30 -26.20
CA LYS A 537 13.73 -9.43 -26.36
C LYS A 537 12.28 -8.97 -26.36
N LEU A 538 11.92 -8.07 -25.44
CA LEU A 538 10.57 -7.51 -25.39
C LEU A 538 10.26 -6.71 -26.67
N MET A 539 11.18 -5.90 -27.15
CA MET A 539 11.02 -5.11 -28.38
C MET A 539 10.88 -5.98 -29.64
N SER A 540 11.44 -7.18 -29.63
CA SER A 540 11.36 -8.15 -30.75
C SER A 540 10.19 -9.12 -30.65
N ALA A 541 9.44 -9.14 -29.53
CA ALA A 541 8.34 -10.05 -29.30
C ALA A 541 7.21 -9.90 -30.33
N GLU A 542 6.64 -11.02 -30.75
CA GLU A 542 5.46 -11.05 -31.60
C GLU A 542 4.17 -11.08 -30.75
N GLY A 543 3.03 -10.68 -31.35
CA GLY A 543 1.74 -10.61 -30.64
C GLY A 543 1.36 -11.95 -29.98
N ALA A 544 1.61 -13.06 -30.68
CA ALA A 544 1.33 -14.41 -30.17
C ALA A 544 2.16 -14.75 -28.92
N ASP A 545 3.42 -14.30 -28.82
CA ASP A 545 4.26 -14.54 -27.65
C ASP A 545 3.74 -13.76 -26.43
N LEU A 546 3.23 -12.55 -26.66
CA LEU A 546 2.66 -11.70 -25.63
C LEU A 546 1.32 -12.24 -25.09
N GLU A 547 0.48 -12.81 -25.96
CA GLU A 547 -0.81 -13.41 -25.54
C GLU A 547 -0.63 -14.73 -24.77
N MET A 548 0.50 -15.42 -24.93
CA MET A 548 0.80 -16.64 -24.16
C MET A 548 1.19 -16.36 -22.70
N ILE A 549 1.46 -15.09 -22.35
CA ILE A 549 1.83 -14.72 -21.00
C ILE A 549 0.59 -14.68 -20.10
N GLU A 550 0.61 -15.45 -19.01
CA GLU A 550 -0.47 -15.45 -18.02
C GLU A 550 -0.69 -14.03 -17.47
N GLU A 551 -1.94 -13.60 -17.33
CA GLU A 551 -2.38 -12.25 -16.92
C GLU A 551 -2.25 -11.15 -18.00
N ILE A 552 -1.78 -11.44 -19.20
CA ILE A 552 -1.81 -10.51 -20.34
C ILE A 552 -2.94 -10.91 -21.28
N GLY A 553 -3.97 -10.08 -21.35
CA GLY A 553 -5.08 -10.29 -22.27
C GLY A 553 -4.76 -9.76 -23.68
N PRO A 554 -5.59 -10.14 -24.70
CA PRO A 554 -5.36 -9.78 -26.11
C PRO A 554 -5.20 -8.27 -26.34
N VAL A 555 -6.02 -7.44 -25.68
CA VAL A 555 -5.95 -5.98 -25.80
C VAL A 555 -4.62 -5.42 -25.29
N THR A 556 -4.11 -5.96 -24.19
CA THR A 556 -2.82 -5.52 -23.63
C THR A 556 -1.66 -6.00 -24.50
N ALA A 557 -1.72 -7.24 -24.99
CA ALA A 557 -0.72 -7.81 -25.93
C ALA A 557 -0.63 -6.95 -27.20
N GLU A 558 -1.76 -6.60 -27.81
CA GLU A 558 -1.81 -5.74 -28.99
C GLU A 558 -1.23 -4.34 -28.73
N ASN A 559 -1.57 -3.72 -27.57
CA ASN A 559 -1.02 -2.40 -27.22
C ASN A 559 0.51 -2.45 -27.08
N VAL A 560 1.06 -3.50 -26.45
CA VAL A 560 2.52 -3.68 -26.29
C VAL A 560 3.16 -3.90 -27.65
N PHE A 561 2.60 -4.77 -28.47
CA PHE A 561 3.09 -5.06 -29.83
C PHE A 561 3.12 -3.81 -30.70
N CYS A 562 2.00 -3.08 -30.79
CA CYS A 562 1.88 -1.85 -31.56
C CYS A 562 2.84 -0.75 -31.04
N PHE A 563 3.01 -0.63 -29.72
CA PHE A 563 3.93 0.34 -29.14
C PHE A 563 5.36 0.14 -29.64
N PHE A 564 5.88 -1.09 -29.55
CA PHE A 564 7.25 -1.40 -29.96
C PHE A 564 7.42 -1.49 -31.49
N ARG A 565 6.36 -1.49 -32.29
CA ARG A 565 6.44 -1.36 -33.77
C ARG A 565 6.36 0.09 -34.24
N ASN A 566 5.89 1.03 -33.40
CA ASN A 566 5.78 2.44 -33.76
C ASN A 566 7.17 3.09 -33.90
N PRO A 567 7.51 3.71 -35.05
CA PRO A 567 8.82 4.34 -35.29
C PRO A 567 9.18 5.44 -34.28
N GLU A 568 8.18 6.27 -33.87
CA GLU A 568 8.40 7.37 -32.91
C GLU A 568 8.79 6.82 -31.53
N GLN A 569 8.14 5.71 -31.09
CA GLN A 569 8.45 5.10 -29.81
C GLN A 569 9.81 4.39 -29.85
N LYS A 570 10.17 3.76 -30.97
CA LYS A 570 11.51 3.18 -31.15
C LYS A 570 12.58 4.25 -31.05
N GLN A 571 12.36 5.43 -31.68
CA GLN A 571 13.30 6.52 -31.61
C GLN A 571 13.42 7.06 -30.18
N LEU A 572 12.30 7.23 -29.46
CA LEU A 572 12.30 7.67 -28.06
C LEU A 572 13.09 6.72 -27.17
N ILE A 573 12.93 5.41 -27.34
CA ILE A 573 13.71 4.39 -26.62
C ILE A 573 15.20 4.50 -26.95
N ALA A 574 15.54 4.66 -28.24
CA ALA A 574 16.93 4.83 -28.67
C ALA A 574 17.55 6.10 -28.05
N ASP A 575 16.78 7.19 -27.96
CA ASP A 575 17.22 8.43 -27.31
C ASP A 575 17.51 8.21 -25.82
N PHE A 576 16.65 7.51 -25.07
CA PHE A 576 16.94 7.14 -23.69
C PHE A 576 18.24 6.35 -23.54
N LEU A 577 18.42 5.29 -24.34
CA LEU A 577 19.62 4.45 -24.30
C LEU A 577 20.89 5.22 -24.66
N THR A 578 20.82 6.08 -25.69
CA THR A 578 21.94 6.92 -26.14
C THR A 578 22.34 7.94 -25.07
N ARG A 579 21.36 8.47 -24.33
CA ARG A 579 21.54 9.44 -23.24
C ARG A 579 21.89 8.78 -21.90
N GLY A 580 22.20 7.47 -21.91
CA GLY A 580 22.79 6.77 -20.78
C GLY A 580 21.81 6.08 -19.83
N VAL A 581 20.53 5.99 -20.15
CA VAL A 581 19.59 5.15 -19.41
C VAL A 581 19.93 3.67 -19.65
N ARG A 582 20.07 2.90 -18.58
CA ARG A 582 20.48 1.49 -18.63
C ARG A 582 19.52 0.66 -17.77
N PRO A 583 18.38 0.22 -18.33
CA PRO A 583 17.50 -0.70 -17.63
C PRO A 583 18.27 -1.98 -17.29
N ARG A 584 18.30 -2.34 -16.00
CA ARG A 584 18.98 -3.55 -15.54
C ARG A 584 18.17 -4.76 -16.00
N GLU A 585 18.85 -5.74 -16.57
CA GLU A 585 18.26 -7.03 -16.87
C GLU A 585 17.72 -7.67 -15.60
N GLU A 586 16.48 -8.11 -15.62
CA GLU A 586 15.97 -9.00 -14.58
C GLU A 586 16.54 -10.38 -14.85
N GLN A 587 17.45 -10.83 -13.99
CA GLN A 587 17.93 -12.21 -14.07
C GLN A 587 16.72 -13.11 -13.88
N ILE A 588 16.31 -13.76 -14.95
CA ILE A 588 15.54 -14.99 -14.85
C ILE A 588 16.51 -15.95 -14.18
N LEU A 589 16.30 -16.23 -12.89
CA LEU A 589 16.94 -17.36 -12.23
C LEU A 589 16.39 -18.63 -12.89
N GLN A 590 16.85 -18.92 -14.10
CA GLN A 590 16.70 -20.23 -14.70
C GLN A 590 17.83 -21.08 -14.12
N ILE A 591 17.45 -22.08 -13.36
CA ILE A 591 18.34 -23.19 -13.07
C ILE A 591 18.51 -23.91 -14.44
N THR A 592 19.56 -23.55 -15.16
CA THR A 592 19.78 -23.96 -16.57
C THR A 592 20.15 -25.45 -16.72
N ASP A 593 20.40 -26.18 -15.63
CA ASP A 593 20.80 -27.58 -15.64
C ASP A 593 19.82 -28.55 -14.94
N SER A 594 18.57 -28.14 -14.72
CA SER A 594 17.55 -29.04 -14.18
C SER A 594 17.09 -30.06 -15.27
N PRO A 595 16.88 -31.34 -14.92
CA PRO A 595 16.23 -32.32 -15.80
C PRO A 595 14.82 -31.89 -16.26
N LEU A 596 14.24 -30.89 -15.63
CA LEU A 596 12.93 -30.33 -15.95
C LEU A 596 12.99 -29.22 -17.00
N THR A 597 14.17 -28.76 -17.40
CA THR A 597 14.34 -27.68 -18.39
C THR A 597 13.66 -28.05 -19.72
N GLY A 598 12.70 -27.19 -20.16
CA GLY A 598 11.93 -27.40 -21.39
C GLY A 598 10.80 -28.44 -21.28
N LYS A 599 10.67 -29.16 -20.16
CA LYS A 599 9.63 -30.17 -19.91
C LYS A 599 8.30 -29.55 -19.52
N THR A 600 7.20 -30.16 -19.99
CA THR A 600 5.85 -29.77 -19.62
C THR A 600 5.38 -30.59 -18.43
N VAL A 601 5.08 -29.92 -17.30
CA VAL A 601 4.65 -30.57 -16.05
C VAL A 601 3.21 -30.15 -15.71
N VAL A 602 2.39 -31.11 -15.28
CA VAL A 602 1.01 -30.85 -14.80
C VAL A 602 0.92 -31.23 -13.32
N LEU A 603 0.34 -30.35 -12.50
CA LEU A 603 0.13 -30.57 -11.08
C LEU A 603 -1.27 -31.17 -10.83
N THR A 604 -1.37 -32.22 -10.00
CA THR A 604 -2.64 -32.84 -9.62
C THR A 604 -2.61 -33.33 -8.16
N GLY A 605 -3.77 -33.50 -7.54
CA GLY A 605 -3.86 -33.93 -6.13
C GLY A 605 -3.59 -32.80 -5.12
N THR A 606 -3.54 -33.18 -3.84
CA THR A 606 -3.18 -32.32 -2.71
C THR A 606 -1.68 -32.47 -2.47
N LEU A 607 -0.93 -31.39 -2.66
CA LEU A 607 0.51 -31.33 -2.46
C LEU A 607 0.82 -30.87 -1.02
N SER A 608 2.00 -31.21 -0.52
CA SER A 608 2.49 -30.83 0.82
C SER A 608 2.59 -29.32 0.99
N GLU A 609 2.85 -28.61 -0.11
CA GLU A 609 2.88 -27.13 -0.16
C GLU A 609 1.84 -26.61 -1.15
N PRO A 610 1.46 -25.31 -1.05
CA PRO A 610 0.53 -24.70 -1.98
C PRO A 610 0.97 -24.87 -3.45
N ARG A 611 0.03 -25.15 -4.34
CA ARG A 611 0.29 -25.36 -5.79
C ARG A 611 1.10 -24.24 -6.42
N GLU A 612 0.89 -22.99 -6.00
CA GLU A 612 1.62 -21.83 -6.52
C GLU A 612 3.11 -21.87 -6.14
N VAL A 613 3.46 -22.45 -4.99
CA VAL A 613 4.86 -22.65 -4.58
C VAL A 613 5.52 -23.68 -5.49
N TRP A 614 4.87 -24.82 -5.70
CA TRP A 614 5.35 -25.85 -6.62
C TRP A 614 5.44 -25.36 -8.06
N LYS A 615 4.43 -24.61 -8.52
CA LYS A 615 4.44 -23.98 -9.84
C LYS A 615 5.64 -23.04 -10.01
N LYS A 616 5.93 -22.20 -9.03
CA LYS A 616 7.11 -21.32 -9.05
C LYS A 616 8.42 -22.09 -9.10
N ARG A 617 8.58 -23.13 -8.27
CA ARG A 617 9.81 -23.96 -8.27
C ARG A 617 10.03 -24.65 -9.61
N LEU A 618 8.99 -25.23 -10.20
CA LEU A 618 9.06 -25.90 -11.50
C LEU A 618 9.41 -24.91 -12.63
N ILE A 619 8.82 -23.70 -12.60
CA ILE A 619 9.15 -22.65 -13.58
C ILE A 619 10.61 -22.18 -13.42
N LEU A 620 11.08 -22.00 -12.18
CA LEU A 620 12.48 -21.65 -11.90
C LEU A 620 13.44 -22.73 -12.38
N ALA A 621 13.02 -24.00 -12.34
CA ALA A 621 13.76 -25.14 -12.90
C ALA A 621 13.62 -25.27 -14.44
N GLY A 622 13.05 -24.29 -15.11
CA GLY A 622 12.90 -24.26 -16.57
C GLY A 622 11.76 -25.11 -17.13
N ALA A 623 10.84 -25.63 -16.28
CA ALA A 623 9.70 -26.41 -16.74
C ALA A 623 8.54 -25.50 -17.19
N LYS A 624 7.74 -25.98 -18.15
CA LYS A 624 6.45 -25.40 -18.54
C LYS A 624 5.34 -26.03 -17.70
N VAL A 625 4.65 -25.26 -16.88
CA VAL A 625 3.56 -25.79 -16.06
C VAL A 625 2.22 -25.59 -16.79
N SER A 626 1.52 -26.71 -17.07
CA SER A 626 0.23 -26.72 -17.75
C SER A 626 -0.92 -27.07 -16.80
N SER A 627 -2.11 -26.55 -17.08
CA SER A 627 -3.33 -26.82 -16.30
C SER A 627 -4.01 -28.15 -16.66
N SER A 628 -3.70 -28.75 -17.85
CA SER A 628 -4.33 -29.98 -18.35
C SER A 628 -3.33 -30.97 -18.91
N VAL A 629 -3.60 -32.28 -18.71
CA VAL A 629 -2.78 -33.35 -19.26
C VAL A 629 -3.11 -33.58 -20.74
N SER A 630 -2.08 -33.65 -21.57
CA SER A 630 -2.15 -33.93 -23.02
C SER A 630 -1.00 -34.83 -23.46
N SER A 631 -0.96 -35.26 -24.71
CA SER A 631 0.15 -36.01 -25.30
C SER A 631 1.48 -35.23 -25.34
N LYS A 632 1.47 -33.95 -25.09
CA LYS A 632 2.65 -33.07 -24.97
C LYS A 632 3.13 -32.89 -23.54
N THR A 633 2.49 -33.52 -22.55
CA THR A 633 2.86 -33.46 -21.13
C THR A 633 3.98 -34.48 -20.88
N ASP A 634 5.10 -34.03 -20.35
CA ASP A 634 6.24 -34.90 -20.02
C ASP A 634 6.09 -35.56 -18.65
N TYR A 635 5.62 -34.77 -17.65
CA TYR A 635 5.45 -35.25 -16.28
C TYR A 635 4.13 -34.79 -15.66
N VAL A 636 3.57 -35.64 -14.80
CA VAL A 636 2.48 -35.25 -13.91
C VAL A 636 2.98 -35.36 -12.47
N LEU A 637 3.09 -34.24 -11.78
CA LEU A 637 3.37 -34.20 -10.33
C LEU A 637 2.08 -34.48 -9.58
N ALA A 638 2.01 -35.64 -8.94
CA ALA A 638 0.84 -36.12 -8.23
C ALA A 638 1.06 -36.08 -6.71
N GLY A 639 0.24 -35.30 -6.02
CA GLY A 639 0.09 -35.32 -4.57
C GLY A 639 -1.00 -36.31 -4.13
N GLU A 640 -1.35 -36.27 -2.85
CA GLU A 640 -2.41 -37.11 -2.30
C GLU A 640 -3.78 -36.86 -2.97
N ASN A 641 -4.59 -37.90 -3.09
CA ASN A 641 -5.93 -37.84 -3.68
C ASN A 641 -5.95 -37.27 -5.12
N ALA A 642 -4.96 -37.60 -5.93
CA ALA A 642 -4.91 -37.19 -7.32
C ALA A 642 -6.09 -37.78 -8.12
N GLY A 643 -6.92 -36.89 -8.70
CA GLY A 643 -8.19 -37.23 -9.35
C GLY A 643 -8.07 -37.52 -10.86
N SER A 644 -9.04 -37.01 -11.64
CA SER A 644 -9.19 -37.29 -13.09
C SER A 644 -7.95 -37.02 -13.97
N LYS A 645 -7.05 -36.12 -13.56
CA LYS A 645 -5.81 -35.84 -14.30
C LYS A 645 -4.80 -36.98 -14.20
N LEU A 646 -4.74 -37.70 -13.07
CA LEU A 646 -3.89 -38.88 -12.91
C LEU A 646 -4.37 -40.00 -13.83
N LEU A 647 -5.66 -40.30 -13.84
CA LEU A 647 -6.24 -41.31 -14.74
C LEU A 647 -6.03 -40.94 -16.21
N LYS A 648 -6.00 -39.66 -16.54
CA LYS A 648 -5.72 -39.21 -17.90
C LYS A 648 -4.23 -39.34 -18.26
N ALA A 649 -3.34 -39.13 -17.29
CA ALA A 649 -1.90 -39.35 -17.47
C ALA A 649 -1.58 -40.82 -17.73
N GLU A 650 -2.17 -41.74 -16.97
CA GLU A 650 -2.05 -43.19 -17.16
C GLU A 650 -2.53 -43.61 -18.54
N LYS A 651 -3.69 -43.10 -19.01
CA LYS A 651 -4.21 -43.39 -20.35
C LYS A 651 -3.33 -42.87 -21.49
N LEU A 652 -2.55 -41.84 -21.25
CA LEU A 652 -1.67 -41.22 -22.25
C LEU A 652 -0.21 -41.61 -22.06
N GLU A 653 0.07 -42.59 -21.15
CA GLU A 653 1.41 -43.06 -20.81
C GLU A 653 2.37 -41.94 -20.40
N VAL A 654 1.87 -40.88 -19.77
CA VAL A 654 2.66 -39.77 -19.27
C VAL A 654 3.30 -40.15 -17.95
N SER A 655 4.59 -39.88 -17.78
CA SER A 655 5.32 -40.18 -16.54
C SER A 655 4.73 -39.44 -15.35
N VAL A 656 4.38 -40.20 -14.30
CA VAL A 656 3.88 -39.65 -13.03
C VAL A 656 5.05 -39.63 -12.03
N ILE A 657 5.25 -38.48 -11.40
CA ILE A 657 6.26 -38.25 -10.35
C ILE A 657 5.58 -37.79 -9.05
N ASP A 658 6.11 -38.18 -7.93
CA ASP A 658 5.72 -37.68 -6.62
C ASP A 658 6.54 -36.43 -6.24
N GLU A 659 6.19 -35.82 -5.09
CA GLU A 659 6.86 -34.61 -4.60
C GLU A 659 8.35 -34.85 -4.28
N GLY A 660 8.71 -36.05 -3.80
CA GLY A 660 10.11 -36.42 -3.53
C GLY A 660 10.94 -36.52 -4.80
N ALA A 661 10.41 -37.15 -5.84
CA ALA A 661 11.08 -37.24 -7.15
C ALA A 661 11.17 -35.84 -7.80
N ALA A 662 10.15 -35.02 -7.67
CA ALA A 662 10.19 -33.64 -8.17
C ALA A 662 11.23 -32.79 -7.42
N MET A 663 11.35 -32.93 -6.09
CA MET A 663 12.40 -32.24 -5.31
C MET A 663 13.80 -32.70 -5.73
N ASN A 664 14.01 -33.98 -5.97
CA ASN A 664 15.28 -34.46 -6.49
C ASN A 664 15.66 -33.88 -7.86
N PHE A 665 14.67 -33.60 -8.74
CA PHE A 665 14.89 -32.87 -9.99
C PHE A 665 15.21 -31.39 -9.79
N LEU A 666 14.80 -30.81 -8.65
CA LEU A 666 15.06 -29.41 -8.30
C LEU A 666 16.38 -29.22 -7.54
N GLU A 667 16.85 -30.24 -6.81
CA GLU A 667 18.02 -30.18 -5.92
C GLU A 667 19.30 -30.79 -6.55
N ASN A 668 19.21 -31.49 -7.69
CA ASN A 668 20.40 -32.02 -8.38
C ASN A 668 21.20 -30.86 -9.02
N GLU A 669 21.97 -30.17 -8.19
CA GLU A 669 23.24 -29.56 -8.61
C GLU A 669 24.31 -30.66 -8.72
N ASN A 670 24.75 -30.97 -9.95
CA ASN A 670 26.00 -31.68 -10.18
C ASN A 670 27.16 -30.70 -10.13
#